data_594e85bcbbe2532d9eb6faf8bfafa8c6
#
_entry.id   594e85bcbbe2532d9eb6faf8bfafa8c6
#
_cell.length_a   1.000
_cell.length_b   1.000
_cell.length_c   1.000
_cell.angle_alpha   90.00
_cell.angle_beta   90.00
_cell.angle_gamma   90.00
#
_symmetry.space_group_name_H-M   'P 1'
#
loop_
_entity.id
_entity.type
_entity.pdbx_description
1 polymer ?
#
loop_
_entity_poly.entity_id
_entity_poly.type
_entity_poly.pdbx_seq_one_letter_code
_entity_poly.pdbx_strand_id
1 'polypeptide(L)'
;MIAKFTKGLSRFIFSLTSISLMATAGAVFEGFTAAPSLSAEAIRFYVDGPLMVSLSLESLEIFAETGEITGDLKLFALFLDDQMMAQLRQGLQRRLPLDVVQTYKLSYSPLGRDAIAQVGKLVKYTPNRNGFYGLRAALIGAAANSDEEGWTILDAIAQFPTKNIEVNVQNLFEIRKFLGVYIDYNRAAVDAIIAKAQTEAASQTDIDLTNLSDLSQRGGYDFKEQTLTVTNPALRQTNTGLSVNYDFPVNVYIPQGLSETAPVVIMSHGFGAVKENFVFIAEHLASHGFVVLVPDHIGSDLSYRETYLEGRLNTLLSPIEFLNRPQEISFLIDQLEELVASDSQWSKLLNLEQIGILGYSLGATTALSLAGANIDHARLLETCDQDQIILNSSLYLQCRAKYLPPQKDTLGDPRIKAAIAAHPLTSGIFGPEGMSTIDMPLLMTAGSHDLVTPVVLEQIHPFVWIKSEPKYLALFKPGTHFVISDPSDEASASVPAFFLGESQELGQRYFKGLSIAFFEAYLRDRDEFLPYLSSAYAQSISQENAMSLDMIQSLTPEELATAYGKKPPIPVVPEPVEETIVVDRDETVLAQIRRTGVLKLAMRRDAAPFGYIDSQKQWTGYCSDLAVALQNHLADKLDLDLGIELAEIPSTLENRYSLIQDDTVELECGPNTIRQDIEGITFSNPIGVSGTRFLSQKKNQDQINPNLTLEGLQVGVLKDTTTEYFIETNYPQAKLVYFEGLAGRADAIKAVTEGSIDTFASDGILTFAEVKRQNLPVSNYSIQPKAPLTCDFYGLILPNNDPEWQTIINGFLLETSAQEVRDKWFSSIFAEELNDLEYCFNR
;
A
#
# COMPACT_ATOMS: atom_id res chain seq x y z
N MET A 1 -25.82 -19.10 51.58
CA MET A 1 -24.94 -19.83 52.52
C MET A 1 -24.19 -20.83 51.67
N ILE A 2 -23.22 -20.37 50.89
CA ILE A 2 -22.10 -21.09 50.27
C ILE A 2 -21.38 -20.02 49.48
N ALA A 3 -20.61 -19.19 50.16
CA ALA A 3 -19.66 -18.24 49.59
C ALA A 3 -18.70 -17.84 50.71
N LYS A 4 -17.77 -18.74 51.02
CA LYS A 4 -16.58 -18.50 51.89
C LYS A 4 -15.84 -19.83 52.04
N PHE A 5 -15.14 -20.31 51.04
CA PHE A 5 -14.08 -21.32 51.17
C PHE A 5 -13.28 -21.40 49.85
N THR A 6 -12.46 -20.41 49.57
CA THR A 6 -11.30 -20.54 48.68
C THR A 6 -10.47 -19.25 48.72
N LYS A 7 -9.96 -18.89 49.89
CA LYS A 7 -8.84 -17.98 50.06
C LYS A 7 -7.95 -18.56 51.11
N GLY A 8 -6.97 -19.40 50.75
CA GLY A 8 -6.01 -19.90 51.70
C GLY A 8 -5.23 -21.14 51.29
N LEU A 9 -4.77 -21.23 50.03
CA LEU A 9 -3.80 -22.30 49.69
C LEU A 9 -2.94 -21.96 48.46
N SER A 10 -2.33 -20.81 48.42
CA SER A 10 -1.31 -20.50 47.43
C SER A 10 -0.18 -19.60 47.96
N ARG A 11 0.17 -19.78 49.22
CA ARG A 11 1.34 -19.08 49.80
C ARG A 11 2.19 -20.02 50.66
N PHE A 12 2.57 -21.20 50.12
CA PHE A 12 3.57 -22.04 50.77
C PHE A 12 4.14 -23.09 49.81
N ILE A 13 4.77 -22.71 48.72
CA ILE A 13 5.79 -23.50 48.00
C ILE A 13 6.52 -22.52 47.05
N PHE A 14 7.34 -21.67 47.61
CA PHE A 14 8.42 -20.99 46.92
C PHE A 14 9.49 -20.58 47.93
N SER A 15 10.18 -21.62 48.45
CA SER A 15 11.45 -21.42 49.18
C SER A 15 12.06 -22.80 49.38
N LEU A 16 13.20 -23.04 48.78
CA LEU A 16 14.08 -24.20 48.82
C LEU A 16 14.13 -24.94 47.47
N THR A 17 14.96 -24.40 46.50
CA THR A 17 15.94 -25.18 45.71
C THR A 17 16.67 -24.21 44.77
N SER A 18 17.46 -23.34 45.33
CA SER A 18 18.61 -22.75 44.62
C SER A 18 19.83 -23.29 45.28
N ILE A 19 20.49 -24.26 44.66
CA ILE A 19 21.92 -24.64 44.74
C ILE A 19 22.05 -26.08 44.20
N SER A 20 22.88 -26.21 43.20
CA SER A 20 23.34 -27.47 42.55
C SER A 20 22.59 -27.80 41.26
N LEU A 21 23.09 -27.31 40.12
CA LEU A 21 23.38 -28.09 38.91
C LEU A 21 24.14 -27.21 37.90
N MET A 22 25.36 -26.88 38.22
CA MET A 22 26.39 -26.70 37.17
C MET A 22 27.25 -27.96 37.19
N ALA A 23 26.96 -28.91 36.34
CA ALA A 23 27.78 -29.97 35.80
C ALA A 23 26.89 -31.10 35.28
N THR A 24 26.42 -30.98 34.04
CA THR A 24 26.20 -32.09 33.07
C THR A 24 25.48 -31.52 31.85
N ALA A 25 26.16 -30.64 31.12
CA ALA A 25 25.78 -30.30 29.77
C ALA A 25 26.49 -31.24 28.79
N GLY A 26 25.89 -32.40 28.59
CA GLY A 26 26.42 -33.36 27.65
C GLY A 26 25.64 -34.67 27.72
N ALA A 27 24.68 -34.85 26.81
CA ALA A 27 23.83 -36.01 26.67
C ALA A 27 22.44 -35.91 27.35
N VAL A 28 21.51 -35.22 26.75
CA VAL A 28 20.11 -35.66 26.57
C VAL A 28 19.51 -34.79 25.43
N PHE A 29 19.87 -35.07 24.21
CA PHE A 29 19.13 -34.62 23.03
C PHE A 29 18.53 -35.85 22.32
N GLU A 30 17.81 -36.66 23.12
CA GLU A 30 16.96 -37.72 22.58
C GLU A 30 15.67 -37.72 23.43
N GLY A 31 14.55 -37.28 22.84
CA GLY A 31 13.24 -37.51 23.40
C GLY A 31 12.32 -36.32 23.58
N PHE A 32 12.40 -35.26 22.80
CA PHE A 32 11.21 -34.50 22.47
C PHE A 32 10.49 -35.26 21.36
N THR A 33 9.71 -36.28 21.73
CA THR A 33 8.60 -36.71 20.89
C THR A 33 7.70 -35.49 20.78
N ALA A 34 7.69 -34.84 19.58
CA ALA A 34 6.69 -33.86 19.26
C ALA A 34 5.33 -34.45 19.64
N ALA A 35 4.55 -33.72 20.43
CA ALA A 35 3.16 -34.09 20.64
C ALA A 35 2.56 -34.34 19.25
N PRO A 36 1.80 -35.42 19.01
CA PRO A 36 1.23 -35.70 17.71
C PRO A 36 0.49 -34.45 17.29
N SER A 37 0.89 -33.86 16.14
CA SER A 37 0.20 -32.73 15.57
C SER A 37 -1.24 -33.16 15.37
N LEU A 38 -2.17 -32.44 16.01
CA LEU A 38 -3.60 -32.66 15.79
C LEU A 38 -3.84 -32.28 14.32
N SER A 39 -4.12 -33.25 13.49
CA SER A 39 -4.47 -33.11 12.08
C SER A 39 -5.98 -33.20 11.97
N ALA A 40 -6.59 -32.39 11.10
CA ALA A 40 -8.02 -32.44 10.89
C ALA A 40 -8.39 -33.73 10.13
N GLU A 41 -9.38 -34.45 10.68
CA GLU A 41 -9.92 -35.68 10.11
C GLU A 41 -11.23 -35.42 9.38
N ALA A 42 -11.96 -34.32 9.73
CA ALA A 42 -13.24 -33.99 9.12
C ALA A 42 -13.60 -32.50 9.26
N ILE A 43 -14.46 -32.05 8.33
CA ILE A 43 -15.16 -30.77 8.39
C ILE A 43 -16.56 -31.03 8.94
N ARG A 44 -16.94 -30.35 10.01
CA ARG A 44 -18.26 -30.43 10.63
C ARG A 44 -19.09 -29.21 10.29
N PHE A 45 -20.20 -29.46 9.66
CA PHE A 45 -21.18 -28.44 9.32
C PHE A 45 -22.31 -28.48 10.36
N TYR A 46 -22.54 -27.38 11.04
CA TYR A 46 -23.67 -27.24 11.97
C TYR A 46 -24.68 -26.24 11.45
N VAL A 47 -25.95 -26.67 11.47
CA VAL A 47 -27.14 -25.85 11.26
C VAL A 47 -27.69 -25.52 12.63
N ASP A 48 -28.35 -24.37 12.81
CA ASP A 48 -28.94 -24.00 14.09
C ASP A 48 -29.69 -25.16 14.75
N GLY A 49 -29.19 -25.57 15.91
CA GLY A 49 -29.70 -26.71 16.66
C GLY A 49 -28.67 -27.87 16.76
N PRO A 50 -29.09 -29.02 17.27
CA PRO A 50 -28.19 -30.15 17.52
C PRO A 50 -27.79 -30.98 16.30
N LEU A 51 -28.21 -30.55 15.07
CA LEU A 51 -27.90 -31.27 13.83
C LEU A 51 -26.53 -30.88 13.32
N MET A 52 -25.59 -31.83 13.39
CA MET A 52 -24.26 -31.74 12.79
C MET A 52 -24.10 -32.75 11.67
N VAL A 53 -23.58 -32.31 10.53
CA VAL A 53 -23.19 -33.17 9.42
C VAL A 53 -21.67 -33.08 9.26
N SER A 54 -21.04 -34.25 9.22
CA SER A 54 -19.58 -34.36 9.08
C SER A 54 -19.22 -34.79 7.66
N LEU A 55 -18.20 -34.20 7.10
CA LEU A 55 -17.56 -34.55 5.84
C LEU A 55 -16.10 -34.90 6.12
N SER A 56 -15.75 -36.18 5.95
CA SER A 56 -14.40 -36.64 6.21
C SER A 56 -13.41 -36.17 5.15
N LEU A 57 -12.18 -35.91 5.57
CA LEU A 57 -11.09 -35.59 4.66
C LEU A 57 -10.82 -36.73 3.70
N GLU A 58 -10.89 -37.99 4.17
CA GLU A 58 -10.74 -39.20 3.36
C GLU A 58 -11.73 -39.24 2.16
N SER A 59 -13.00 -38.88 2.39
CA SER A 59 -13.99 -38.84 1.29
C SER A 59 -13.68 -37.76 0.25
N LEU A 60 -13.13 -36.63 0.68
CA LEU A 60 -12.69 -35.55 -0.21
C LEU A 60 -11.44 -35.93 -0.99
N GLU A 61 -10.47 -36.60 -0.36
CA GLU A 61 -9.26 -37.10 -1.02
C GLU A 61 -9.58 -38.14 -2.10
N ILE A 62 -10.40 -39.15 -1.78
CA ILE A 62 -10.86 -40.15 -2.75
C ILE A 62 -11.56 -39.46 -3.94
N PHE A 63 -12.44 -38.52 -3.65
CA PHE A 63 -13.15 -37.77 -4.72
C PHE A 63 -12.19 -36.93 -5.57
N ALA A 64 -11.24 -36.25 -4.96
CA ALA A 64 -10.23 -35.48 -5.69
C ALA A 64 -9.43 -36.38 -6.64
N GLU A 65 -8.94 -37.52 -6.15
CA GLU A 65 -8.09 -38.43 -6.91
C GLU A 65 -8.88 -39.18 -8.00
N THR A 66 -9.94 -39.84 -7.61
CA THR A 66 -10.64 -40.81 -8.49
C THR A 66 -11.91 -40.27 -9.16
N GLY A 67 -12.50 -39.22 -8.55
CA GLY A 67 -13.86 -38.74 -8.96
C GLY A 67 -14.99 -39.56 -8.35
N GLU A 68 -14.71 -40.57 -7.52
CA GLU A 68 -15.72 -41.40 -6.87
C GLU A 68 -16.36 -40.68 -5.69
N ILE A 69 -17.69 -40.62 -5.68
CA ILE A 69 -18.46 -40.07 -4.58
C ILE A 69 -18.68 -41.17 -3.54
N THR A 70 -17.86 -41.16 -2.50
CA THR A 70 -17.87 -42.19 -1.44
C THR A 70 -18.28 -41.61 -0.07
N GLY A 71 -18.57 -42.54 0.88
CA GLY A 71 -18.76 -42.16 2.28
C GLY A 71 -19.83 -41.11 2.53
N ASP A 72 -19.48 -40.15 3.36
CA ASP A 72 -20.33 -39.02 3.76
C ASP A 72 -20.49 -37.94 2.65
N LEU A 73 -19.59 -37.91 1.65
CA LEU A 73 -19.73 -37.03 0.49
C LEU A 73 -21.01 -37.31 -0.31
N LYS A 74 -21.55 -38.53 -0.27
CA LYS A 74 -22.83 -38.87 -0.94
C LYS A 74 -23.99 -38.01 -0.48
N LEU A 75 -23.99 -37.61 0.81
CA LEU A 75 -25.03 -36.74 1.34
C LEU A 75 -24.93 -35.33 0.75
N PHE A 76 -23.73 -34.82 0.58
CA PHE A 76 -23.49 -33.49 0.00
C PHE A 76 -23.75 -33.46 -1.49
N ALA A 77 -23.45 -34.54 -2.18
CA ALA A 77 -23.74 -34.70 -3.62
C ALA A 77 -25.22 -34.61 -3.98
N LEU A 78 -26.11 -34.85 -3.00
CA LEU A 78 -27.56 -34.67 -3.23
C LEU A 78 -27.97 -33.21 -3.41
N PHE A 79 -27.13 -32.27 -2.98
CA PHE A 79 -27.40 -30.83 -3.02
C PHE A 79 -26.54 -30.08 -4.07
N LEU A 80 -25.66 -30.81 -4.79
CA LEU A 80 -24.77 -30.27 -5.81
C LEU A 80 -25.08 -30.89 -7.15
N ASP A 81 -25.14 -30.09 -8.20
CA ASP A 81 -25.27 -30.60 -9.57
C ASP A 81 -23.92 -31.10 -10.12
N ASP A 82 -23.95 -31.76 -11.28
CA ASP A 82 -22.74 -32.33 -11.91
C ASP A 82 -21.66 -31.25 -12.18
N GLN A 83 -22.07 -30.05 -12.55
CA GLN A 83 -21.14 -28.95 -12.80
C GLN A 83 -20.46 -28.47 -11.50
N MET A 84 -21.21 -28.32 -10.42
CA MET A 84 -20.67 -27.98 -9.10
C MET A 84 -19.74 -29.08 -8.59
N MET A 85 -20.07 -30.35 -8.78
CA MET A 85 -19.19 -31.47 -8.42
C MET A 85 -17.88 -31.43 -9.21
N ALA A 86 -17.92 -31.16 -10.52
CA ALA A 86 -16.73 -31.03 -11.34
C ALA A 86 -15.85 -29.85 -10.87
N GLN A 87 -16.45 -28.71 -10.55
CA GLN A 87 -15.74 -27.52 -10.02
C GLN A 87 -15.12 -27.80 -8.64
N LEU A 88 -15.86 -28.51 -7.76
CA LEU A 88 -15.33 -28.92 -6.47
C LEU A 88 -14.08 -29.78 -6.65
N ARG A 89 -14.15 -30.79 -7.50
CA ARG A 89 -13.01 -31.68 -7.78
C ARG A 89 -11.81 -30.91 -8.31
N GLN A 90 -12.00 -30.01 -9.28
CA GLN A 90 -10.96 -29.18 -9.83
C GLN A 90 -10.33 -28.30 -8.73
N GLY A 91 -11.14 -27.70 -7.84
CA GLY A 91 -10.67 -26.89 -6.72
C GLY A 91 -9.83 -27.69 -5.72
N LEU A 92 -10.25 -28.92 -5.39
CA LEU A 92 -9.53 -29.80 -4.49
C LEU A 92 -8.18 -30.28 -5.04
N GLN A 93 -8.09 -30.49 -6.36
CA GLN A 93 -6.86 -30.92 -7.05
C GLN A 93 -5.88 -29.78 -7.29
N ARG A 94 -6.33 -28.54 -7.16
CA ARG A 94 -5.53 -27.37 -7.51
C ARG A 94 -4.35 -27.20 -6.55
N ARG A 95 -3.12 -27.14 -7.09
CA ARG A 95 -1.90 -26.88 -6.35
C ARG A 95 -1.58 -25.39 -6.34
N LEU A 96 -1.12 -24.89 -5.22
CA LEU A 96 -0.64 -23.55 -5.02
C LEU A 96 0.89 -23.60 -4.91
N PRO A 97 1.64 -23.06 -5.88
CA PRO A 97 3.10 -23.15 -5.90
C PRO A 97 3.72 -22.07 -4.99
N LEU A 98 3.35 -22.10 -3.71
CA LEU A 98 3.86 -21.20 -2.68
C LEU A 98 4.66 -21.99 -1.68
N ASP A 99 5.94 -21.65 -1.53
CA ASP A 99 6.79 -22.24 -0.50
C ASP A 99 6.40 -21.76 0.92
N VAL A 100 7.04 -22.34 1.94
CA VAL A 100 6.73 -22.02 3.34
C VAL A 100 7.06 -20.57 3.68
N VAL A 101 8.09 -19.98 3.09
CA VAL A 101 8.51 -18.60 3.35
C VAL A 101 7.52 -17.62 2.73
N GLN A 102 7.14 -17.86 1.48
CA GLN A 102 6.13 -17.07 0.77
C GLN A 102 4.77 -17.15 1.47
N THR A 103 4.33 -18.35 1.84
CA THR A 103 3.06 -18.58 2.57
C THR A 103 3.09 -17.91 3.94
N TYR A 104 4.20 -18.01 4.68
CA TYR A 104 4.37 -17.30 5.96
C TYR A 104 4.23 -15.79 5.76
N LYS A 105 5.04 -15.19 4.87
CA LYS A 105 5.04 -13.76 4.60
C LYS A 105 3.66 -13.27 4.15
N LEU A 106 3.03 -13.98 3.22
CA LEU A 106 1.69 -13.64 2.74
C LEU A 106 0.67 -13.69 3.87
N SER A 107 0.68 -14.73 4.72
CA SER A 107 -0.27 -14.90 5.81
C SER A 107 -0.11 -13.89 6.96
N TYR A 108 1.07 -13.27 7.09
CA TYR A 108 1.35 -12.20 8.05
C TYR A 108 1.26 -10.79 7.43
N SER A 109 1.16 -10.69 6.11
CA SER A 109 0.90 -9.42 5.45
C SER A 109 -0.48 -8.88 5.84
N PRO A 110 -0.72 -7.56 5.79
CA PRO A 110 -2.04 -7.00 6.05
C PRO A 110 -3.14 -7.65 5.19
N LEU A 111 -2.90 -7.80 3.88
CA LEU A 111 -3.81 -8.47 2.95
C LEU A 111 -4.11 -9.93 3.36
N GLY A 112 -3.07 -10.71 3.66
CA GLY A 112 -3.24 -12.09 4.08
C GLY A 112 -3.93 -12.22 5.44
N ARG A 113 -3.64 -11.32 6.39
CA ARG A 113 -4.33 -11.26 7.68
C ARG A 113 -5.81 -11.02 7.50
N ASP A 114 -6.18 -10.01 6.68
CA ASP A 114 -7.59 -9.69 6.43
C ASP A 114 -8.31 -10.83 5.73
N ALA A 115 -7.70 -11.43 4.70
CA ALA A 115 -8.27 -12.57 4.00
C ALA A 115 -8.49 -13.76 4.94
N ILE A 116 -7.49 -14.11 5.77
CA ILE A 116 -7.60 -15.20 6.75
C ILE A 116 -8.64 -14.85 7.85
N ALA A 117 -8.73 -13.58 8.27
CA ALA A 117 -9.72 -13.15 9.26
C ALA A 117 -11.15 -13.31 8.73
N GLN A 118 -11.39 -12.96 7.48
CA GLN A 118 -12.71 -13.14 6.86
C GLN A 118 -13.09 -14.62 6.69
N VAL A 119 -12.16 -15.45 6.21
CA VAL A 119 -12.37 -16.91 6.16
C VAL A 119 -12.54 -17.49 7.56
N GLY A 120 -11.83 -16.94 8.55
CA GLY A 120 -11.92 -17.32 9.96
C GLY A 120 -13.28 -17.03 10.61
N LYS A 121 -14.08 -16.11 10.06
CA LYS A 121 -15.49 -15.92 10.46
C LYS A 121 -16.36 -17.15 10.13
N LEU A 122 -15.99 -17.89 9.07
CA LEU A 122 -16.70 -19.09 8.60
C LEU A 122 -16.20 -20.35 9.28
N VAL A 123 -14.87 -20.45 9.39
CA VAL A 123 -14.17 -21.61 9.94
C VAL A 123 -13.90 -21.31 11.39
N LYS A 124 -14.42 -22.15 12.28
CA LYS A 124 -14.21 -21.98 13.73
C LYS A 124 -13.28 -23.03 14.29
N TYR A 125 -12.45 -22.61 15.23
CA TYR A 125 -11.56 -23.49 15.99
C TYR A 125 -12.27 -24.24 17.10
N THR A 126 -13.28 -23.62 17.70
CA THR A 126 -14.26 -24.17 18.64
C THR A 126 -15.57 -23.39 18.42
N PRO A 127 -16.72 -23.85 18.97
CA PRO A 127 -18.02 -23.21 18.68
C PRO A 127 -18.06 -21.68 18.81
N ASN A 128 -17.12 -21.06 19.54
CA ASN A 128 -17.12 -19.63 19.83
C ASN A 128 -15.80 -18.88 19.48
N ARG A 129 -14.85 -19.52 18.80
CA ARG A 129 -13.58 -18.88 18.45
C ARG A 129 -13.36 -18.83 16.93
N ASN A 130 -13.05 -17.63 16.43
CA ASN A 130 -12.66 -17.40 15.05
C ASN A 130 -11.48 -18.31 14.67
N GLY A 131 -11.53 -18.89 13.46
CA GLY A 131 -10.52 -19.83 12.94
C GLY A 131 -9.22 -19.21 12.45
N PHE A 132 -9.05 -17.91 12.58
CA PHE A 132 -7.94 -17.14 12.06
C PHE A 132 -6.55 -17.77 12.30
N TYR A 133 -6.24 -18.06 13.56
CA TYR A 133 -4.94 -18.66 13.92
C TYR A 133 -4.80 -20.10 13.43
N GLY A 134 -5.91 -20.86 13.45
CA GLY A 134 -5.94 -22.23 12.94
C GLY A 134 -5.72 -22.29 11.44
N LEU A 135 -6.37 -21.39 10.67
CA LEU A 135 -6.18 -21.26 9.25
C LEU A 135 -4.75 -20.88 8.90
N ARG A 136 -4.18 -19.87 9.57
CA ARG A 136 -2.79 -19.47 9.34
C ARG A 136 -1.82 -20.62 9.60
N ALA A 137 -1.98 -21.34 10.70
CA ALA A 137 -1.15 -22.50 11.00
C ALA A 137 -1.30 -23.62 9.97
N ALA A 138 -2.52 -23.85 9.49
CA ALA A 138 -2.83 -24.82 8.44
C ALA A 138 -2.16 -24.50 7.10
N LEU A 139 -2.25 -23.24 6.65
CA LEU A 139 -1.62 -22.77 5.41
C LEU A 139 -0.08 -22.90 5.47
N ILE A 140 0.53 -22.44 6.56
CA ILE A 140 1.98 -22.55 6.77
C ILE A 140 2.40 -24.02 6.86
N GLY A 141 1.62 -24.86 7.57
CA GLY A 141 1.87 -26.30 7.69
C GLY A 141 1.77 -27.02 6.35
N ALA A 142 0.79 -26.71 5.51
CA ALA A 142 0.66 -27.25 4.16
C ALA A 142 1.88 -26.91 3.31
N ALA A 143 2.28 -25.65 3.30
CA ALA A 143 3.44 -25.19 2.55
C ALA A 143 4.77 -25.79 3.06
N ALA A 144 4.91 -26.00 4.36
CA ALA A 144 6.10 -26.62 4.95
C ALA A 144 6.24 -28.12 4.63
N ASN A 145 5.13 -28.78 4.30
CA ASN A 145 5.09 -30.21 3.95
C ASN A 145 4.89 -30.45 2.45
N SER A 146 4.90 -29.41 1.62
CA SER A 146 4.72 -29.51 0.16
C SER A 146 6.00 -29.91 -0.57
N ASP A 147 5.82 -30.44 -1.78
CA ASP A 147 6.87 -30.64 -2.78
C ASP A 147 7.07 -29.42 -3.67
N GLU A 148 7.91 -29.57 -4.72
CA GLU A 148 8.18 -28.48 -5.69
C GLU A 148 6.95 -28.07 -6.51
N GLU A 149 5.90 -28.89 -6.58
CA GLU A 149 4.66 -28.56 -7.28
C GLU A 149 3.68 -27.72 -6.42
N GLY A 150 3.99 -27.56 -5.12
CA GLY A 150 3.19 -26.81 -4.17
C GLY A 150 2.15 -27.67 -3.43
N TRP A 151 1.22 -27.04 -2.73
CA TRP A 151 0.24 -27.66 -1.83
C TRP A 151 -1.20 -27.42 -2.31
N THR A 152 -2.11 -28.29 -1.88
CA THR A 152 -3.55 -28.22 -2.18
C THR A 152 -4.34 -27.71 -0.96
N ILE A 153 -5.62 -27.36 -1.19
CA ILE A 153 -6.52 -27.04 -0.08
C ILE A 153 -6.73 -28.26 0.87
N LEU A 154 -6.64 -29.48 0.34
CA LEU A 154 -6.70 -30.71 1.16
C LEU A 154 -5.50 -30.78 2.12
N ASP A 155 -4.30 -30.45 1.65
CA ASP A 155 -3.11 -30.38 2.50
C ASP A 155 -3.29 -29.33 3.60
N ALA A 156 -3.87 -28.18 3.30
CA ALA A 156 -4.16 -27.16 4.31
C ALA A 156 -5.22 -27.64 5.31
N ILE A 157 -6.29 -28.30 4.88
CA ILE A 157 -7.28 -28.90 5.76
C ILE A 157 -6.62 -29.94 6.68
N ALA A 158 -5.78 -30.81 6.14
CA ALA A 158 -5.05 -31.84 6.90
C ALA A 158 -4.15 -31.23 7.99
N GLN A 159 -3.56 -30.06 7.75
CA GLN A 159 -2.68 -29.36 8.69
C GLN A 159 -3.43 -28.48 9.70
N PHE A 160 -4.76 -28.41 9.65
CA PHE A 160 -5.52 -27.62 10.60
C PHE A 160 -5.39 -28.18 12.03
N PRO A 161 -5.10 -27.36 13.07
CA PRO A 161 -4.63 -27.84 14.37
C PRO A 161 -5.76 -28.33 15.30
N THR A 162 -6.81 -28.95 14.74
CA THR A 162 -7.88 -29.64 15.47
C THR A 162 -8.37 -30.85 14.68
N LYS A 163 -8.89 -31.86 15.38
CA LYS A 163 -9.47 -33.05 14.73
C LYS A 163 -10.66 -32.76 13.83
N ASN A 164 -11.39 -31.68 14.11
CA ASN A 164 -12.55 -31.27 13.35
C ASN A 164 -12.48 -29.76 13.10
N ILE A 165 -12.76 -29.38 11.89
CA ILE A 165 -12.97 -28.00 11.48
C ILE A 165 -14.47 -27.74 11.57
N GLU A 166 -14.90 -26.75 12.33
CA GLU A 166 -16.32 -26.41 12.46
C GLU A 166 -16.68 -25.27 11.50
N VAL A 167 -17.68 -25.50 10.66
CA VAL A 167 -18.20 -24.54 9.70
C VAL A 167 -19.66 -24.22 10.01
N ASN A 168 -19.96 -22.94 10.21
CA ASN A 168 -21.32 -22.49 10.39
C ASN A 168 -22.02 -22.41 9.03
N VAL A 169 -23.04 -23.27 8.84
CA VAL A 169 -23.78 -23.37 7.59
C VAL A 169 -24.61 -22.11 7.28
N GLN A 170 -25.11 -21.40 8.31
CA GLN A 170 -25.83 -20.13 8.08
C GLN A 170 -24.92 -19.08 7.46
N ASN A 171 -23.71 -18.93 8.02
CA ASN A 171 -22.72 -18.00 7.43
C ASN A 171 -22.34 -18.44 6.03
N LEU A 172 -22.24 -19.74 5.76
CA LEU A 172 -21.96 -20.27 4.43
C LEU A 172 -23.12 -19.98 3.45
N PHE A 173 -24.37 -20.10 3.88
CA PHE A 173 -25.53 -19.75 3.06
C PHE A 173 -25.63 -18.24 2.81
N GLU A 174 -25.34 -17.40 3.80
CA GLU A 174 -25.29 -15.94 3.59
C GLU A 174 -24.21 -15.57 2.59
N ILE A 175 -23.02 -16.14 2.69
CA ILE A 175 -21.94 -15.93 1.69
C ILE A 175 -22.32 -16.48 0.32
N ARG A 176 -22.90 -17.70 0.23
CA ARG A 176 -23.36 -18.25 -1.04
C ARG A 176 -24.42 -17.35 -1.67
N LYS A 177 -25.39 -16.87 -0.88
CA LYS A 177 -26.42 -15.94 -1.33
C LYS A 177 -25.77 -14.63 -1.81
N PHE A 178 -24.82 -14.12 -1.09
CA PHE A 178 -24.10 -12.92 -1.41
C PHE A 178 -23.22 -13.08 -2.67
N LEU A 179 -22.42 -14.15 -2.76
CA LEU A 179 -21.64 -14.49 -3.96
C LEU A 179 -22.55 -14.80 -5.16
N GLY A 180 -23.65 -15.50 -4.95
CA GLY A 180 -24.64 -15.78 -5.99
C GLY A 180 -25.26 -14.50 -6.53
N VAL A 181 -25.61 -13.57 -5.65
CA VAL A 181 -26.10 -12.23 -6.03
C VAL A 181 -25.03 -11.51 -6.85
N TYR A 182 -23.77 -11.54 -6.43
CA TYR A 182 -22.67 -10.90 -7.14
C TYR A 182 -22.43 -11.52 -8.53
N ILE A 183 -22.42 -12.85 -8.63
CA ILE A 183 -22.26 -13.59 -9.91
C ILE A 183 -23.43 -13.25 -10.85
N ASP A 184 -24.66 -13.21 -10.34
CA ASP A 184 -25.84 -12.86 -11.12
C ASP A 184 -25.77 -11.41 -11.63
N TYR A 185 -25.32 -10.47 -10.80
CA TYR A 185 -25.11 -9.07 -11.23
C TYR A 185 -24.01 -8.95 -12.26
N ASN A 186 -22.88 -9.65 -12.07
CA ASN A 186 -21.79 -9.66 -13.06
C ASN A 186 -22.30 -10.15 -14.41
N ARG A 187 -22.98 -11.29 -14.42
CA ARG A 187 -23.57 -11.84 -15.67
C ARG A 187 -24.55 -10.87 -16.31
N ALA A 188 -25.48 -10.32 -15.54
CA ALA A 188 -26.50 -9.40 -16.04
C ALA A 188 -25.88 -8.11 -16.61
N ALA A 189 -24.87 -7.56 -15.94
CA ALA A 189 -24.17 -6.34 -16.41
C ALA A 189 -23.39 -6.62 -17.70
N VAL A 190 -22.62 -7.71 -17.73
CA VAL A 190 -21.86 -8.13 -18.94
C VAL A 190 -22.80 -8.38 -20.11
N ASP A 191 -23.91 -9.10 -19.89
CA ASP A 191 -24.90 -9.36 -20.93
C ASP A 191 -25.59 -8.07 -21.40
N ALA A 192 -25.80 -7.09 -20.51
CA ALA A 192 -26.32 -5.78 -20.88
C ALA A 192 -25.35 -5.00 -21.80
N ILE A 193 -24.05 -5.02 -21.50
CA ILE A 193 -23.03 -4.41 -22.37
C ILE A 193 -23.05 -5.06 -23.75
N ILE A 194 -23.09 -6.38 -23.82
CA ILE A 194 -23.13 -7.12 -25.10
C ILE A 194 -24.39 -6.77 -25.89
N ALA A 195 -25.55 -6.75 -25.24
CA ALA A 195 -26.82 -6.39 -25.91
C ALA A 195 -26.82 -4.94 -26.39
N LYS A 196 -26.22 -4.03 -25.61
CA LYS A 196 -26.06 -2.63 -25.98
C LYS A 196 -25.12 -2.50 -27.17
N ALA A 197 -23.95 -3.15 -27.16
CA ALA A 197 -23.00 -3.18 -28.27
C ALA A 197 -23.65 -3.73 -29.56
N GLN A 198 -24.45 -4.78 -29.46
CA GLN A 198 -25.19 -5.30 -30.61
C GLN A 198 -26.22 -4.29 -31.17
N THR A 199 -26.90 -3.58 -30.29
CA THR A 199 -27.86 -2.54 -30.68
C THR A 199 -27.17 -1.34 -31.35
N GLU A 200 -26.05 -0.87 -30.77
CA GLU A 200 -25.25 0.20 -31.35
C GLU A 200 -24.69 -0.24 -32.72
N ALA A 201 -24.10 -1.44 -32.82
CA ALA A 201 -23.59 -1.98 -34.10
C ALA A 201 -24.66 -2.07 -35.19
N ALA A 202 -25.87 -2.52 -34.81
CA ALA A 202 -26.97 -2.59 -35.75
C ALA A 202 -27.44 -1.21 -36.26
N SER A 203 -27.22 -0.15 -35.51
CA SER A 203 -27.50 1.24 -35.90
C SER A 203 -26.38 1.91 -36.70
N GLN A 204 -25.16 1.38 -36.69
CA GLN A 204 -23.97 1.90 -37.34
C GLN A 204 -23.81 1.37 -38.78
N THR A 205 -24.87 1.36 -39.57
CA THR A 205 -24.92 0.79 -40.94
C THR A 205 -24.12 1.63 -41.95
N ASP A 206 -23.84 2.87 -41.64
CA ASP A 206 -23.14 3.80 -42.53
C ASP A 206 -21.63 3.66 -42.49
N ILE A 207 -21.10 2.84 -41.56
CA ILE A 207 -19.66 2.60 -41.42
C ILE A 207 -19.21 1.56 -42.43
N ASP A 208 -18.33 1.98 -43.36
CA ASP A 208 -17.71 1.03 -44.31
C ASP A 208 -16.51 0.33 -43.64
N LEU A 209 -16.76 -0.88 -43.14
CA LEU A 209 -15.75 -1.73 -42.49
C LEU A 209 -14.80 -2.41 -43.50
N THR A 210 -15.14 -2.43 -44.78
CA THR A 210 -14.43 -3.27 -45.81
C THR A 210 -13.04 -2.71 -46.15
N ASN A 211 -12.86 -1.42 -45.98
CA ASN A 211 -11.62 -0.69 -46.34
C ASN A 211 -10.75 -0.31 -45.13
N LEU A 212 -11.11 -0.72 -43.94
CA LEU A 212 -10.37 -0.44 -42.73
C LEU A 212 -9.11 -1.33 -42.62
N SER A 213 -7.95 -0.73 -42.43
CA SER A 213 -6.69 -1.43 -42.21
C SER A 213 -6.64 -2.05 -40.80
N ASP A 214 -5.90 -3.13 -40.61
CA ASP A 214 -5.69 -3.73 -39.28
C ASP A 214 -4.69 -2.87 -38.48
N LEU A 215 -5.20 -2.02 -37.60
CA LEU A 215 -4.40 -1.13 -36.74
C LEU A 215 -3.60 -1.88 -35.65
N SER A 216 -3.78 -3.18 -35.48
CA SER A 216 -2.94 -4.01 -34.60
C SER A 216 -1.58 -4.34 -35.20
N GLN A 217 -1.41 -4.14 -36.51
CA GLN A 217 -0.13 -4.33 -37.21
C GLN A 217 0.83 -3.19 -36.94
N ARG A 218 2.14 -3.48 -37.01
CA ARG A 218 3.20 -2.47 -36.83
C ARG A 218 3.02 -1.35 -37.86
N GLY A 219 3.13 -0.11 -37.38
CA GLY A 219 3.10 1.09 -38.24
C GLY A 219 4.33 1.27 -39.13
N GLY A 220 4.32 2.33 -39.92
CA GLY A 220 5.34 2.58 -40.93
C GLY A 220 6.64 3.21 -40.43
N TYR A 221 6.73 3.65 -39.19
CA TYR A 221 7.95 4.29 -38.66
C TYR A 221 8.85 3.31 -37.93
N ASP A 222 10.16 3.42 -38.24
CA ASP A 222 11.16 2.91 -37.31
C ASP A 222 11.30 3.85 -36.12
N PHE A 223 11.72 3.33 -34.99
CA PHE A 223 11.89 4.13 -33.77
C PHE A 223 13.22 3.82 -33.08
N LYS A 224 13.65 4.75 -32.24
CA LYS A 224 14.79 4.63 -31.33
C LYS A 224 14.30 4.63 -29.92
N GLU A 225 14.76 3.68 -29.11
CA GLU A 225 14.56 3.67 -27.68
C GLU A 225 15.76 4.36 -26.98
N GLN A 226 15.46 5.12 -25.93
CA GLN A 226 16.46 5.66 -25.00
C GLN A 226 15.85 5.79 -23.62
N THR A 227 16.67 5.72 -22.59
CA THR A 227 16.24 5.96 -21.21
C THR A 227 16.70 7.35 -20.78
N LEU A 228 15.78 8.15 -20.28
CA LEU A 228 16.06 9.39 -19.58
C LEU A 228 16.03 9.13 -18.09
N THR A 229 16.87 9.80 -17.33
CA THR A 229 16.77 9.86 -15.87
C THR A 229 16.23 11.24 -15.51
N VAL A 230 15.07 11.29 -14.86
CA VAL A 230 14.42 12.52 -14.43
C VAL A 230 14.65 12.66 -12.93
N THR A 231 15.23 13.79 -12.52
CA THR A 231 15.46 14.11 -11.10
C THR A 231 14.31 14.96 -10.56
N ASN A 232 13.52 14.40 -9.66
CA ASN A 232 12.43 15.14 -9.02
C ASN A 232 12.90 15.70 -7.68
N PRO A 233 12.85 17.02 -7.45
CA PRO A 233 13.29 17.63 -6.19
C PRO A 233 12.30 17.42 -5.05
N ALA A 234 11.10 16.92 -5.31
CA ALA A 234 10.12 16.64 -4.28
C ALA A 234 10.55 15.52 -3.32
N LEU A 235 10.08 15.60 -2.08
CA LEU A 235 10.24 14.50 -1.13
C LEU A 235 9.37 13.33 -1.55
N ARG A 236 9.96 12.15 -1.60
CA ARG A 236 9.24 10.92 -1.89
C ARG A 236 9.55 9.83 -0.88
N GLN A 237 8.53 9.13 -0.43
CA GLN A 237 8.71 7.91 0.32
C GLN A 237 9.05 6.75 -0.62
N THR A 238 10.22 6.16 -0.42
CA THR A 238 10.67 4.96 -1.14
C THR A 238 10.70 3.76 -0.20
N ASN A 239 11.04 2.59 -0.71
CA ASN A 239 11.28 1.39 0.10
C ASN A 239 12.42 1.55 1.14
N THR A 240 13.26 2.58 1.01
CA THR A 240 14.37 2.89 1.92
C THR A 240 14.11 4.11 2.82
N GLY A 241 12.96 4.74 2.67
CA GLY A 241 12.58 5.91 3.43
C GLY A 241 12.29 7.14 2.58
N LEU A 242 12.27 8.31 3.21
CA LEU A 242 12.21 9.57 2.49
C LEU A 242 13.51 9.82 1.74
N SER A 243 13.42 10.22 0.49
CA SER A 243 14.54 10.77 -0.26
C SER A 243 14.19 12.15 -0.77
N VAL A 244 15.18 13.04 -0.75
CA VAL A 244 15.12 14.34 -1.41
C VAL A 244 15.84 14.19 -2.74
N ASN A 245 15.31 14.79 -3.82
CA ASN A 245 15.89 14.71 -5.15
C ASN A 245 16.01 13.25 -5.61
N TYR A 246 14.90 12.56 -5.76
CA TYR A 246 14.92 11.19 -6.25
C TYR A 246 14.91 11.15 -7.78
N ASP A 247 15.63 10.17 -8.29
CA ASP A 247 15.69 9.91 -9.73
C ASP A 247 14.71 8.80 -10.10
N PHE A 248 13.98 8.97 -11.19
CA PHE A 248 13.20 7.89 -11.79
C PHE A 248 13.52 7.75 -13.28
N PRO A 249 13.69 6.52 -13.78
CA PRO A 249 13.97 6.28 -15.17
C PRO A 249 12.69 6.36 -16.02
N VAL A 250 12.82 6.89 -17.22
CA VAL A 250 11.76 7.01 -18.21
C VAL A 250 12.26 6.43 -19.53
N ASN A 251 11.67 5.35 -20.03
CA ASN A 251 11.94 4.88 -21.38
C ASN A 251 11.19 5.76 -22.37
N VAL A 252 11.90 6.23 -23.40
CA VAL A 252 11.37 7.10 -24.45
C VAL A 252 11.55 6.41 -25.80
N TYR A 253 10.43 6.18 -26.48
CA TYR A 253 10.38 5.59 -27.83
C TYR A 253 10.14 6.72 -28.83
N ILE A 254 11.11 6.95 -29.71
CA ILE A 254 11.16 8.11 -30.61
C ILE A 254 11.06 7.64 -32.05
N PRO A 255 9.96 7.91 -32.75
CA PRO A 255 9.84 7.64 -34.19
C PRO A 255 10.91 8.34 -35.00
N GLN A 256 11.38 7.69 -36.05
CA GLN A 256 12.41 8.20 -36.94
C GLN A 256 11.81 8.65 -38.26
N GLY A 257 12.34 9.74 -38.83
CA GLY A 257 11.93 10.22 -40.13
C GLY A 257 10.62 11.00 -40.18
N LEU A 258 10.19 11.51 -39.02
CA LEU A 258 9.01 12.38 -38.93
C LEU A 258 9.20 13.66 -39.78
N SER A 259 8.12 14.07 -40.45
CA SER A 259 8.08 15.34 -41.19
C SER A 259 7.57 16.52 -40.35
N GLU A 260 6.87 16.23 -39.25
CA GLU A 260 6.25 17.17 -38.31
C GLU A 260 6.53 16.74 -36.88
N THR A 261 6.23 17.57 -35.88
CA THR A 261 6.29 17.24 -34.49
C THR A 261 5.25 16.16 -34.16
N ALA A 262 5.63 15.22 -33.31
CA ALA A 262 4.77 14.10 -32.91
C ALA A 262 3.96 14.40 -31.65
N PRO A 263 2.71 13.95 -31.58
CA PRO A 263 2.00 13.85 -30.31
C PRO A 263 2.74 12.98 -29.31
N VAL A 264 2.55 13.28 -28.06
CA VAL A 264 3.19 12.57 -26.95
C VAL A 264 2.18 11.67 -26.26
N VAL A 265 2.56 10.40 -25.99
CA VAL A 265 1.77 9.51 -25.13
C VAL A 265 2.61 9.13 -23.92
N ILE A 266 2.11 9.44 -22.74
CA ILE A 266 2.74 9.04 -21.48
C ILE A 266 2.01 7.80 -20.95
N MET A 267 2.75 6.83 -20.40
CA MET A 267 2.17 5.57 -19.93
C MET A 267 2.45 5.38 -18.45
N SER A 268 1.47 4.93 -17.68
CA SER A 268 1.58 4.66 -16.25
C SER A 268 1.28 3.19 -15.95
N HIS A 269 2.25 2.49 -15.37
CA HIS A 269 2.17 1.06 -15.09
C HIS A 269 1.32 0.72 -13.85
N GLY A 270 0.87 -0.53 -13.74
CA GLY A 270 0.13 -1.07 -12.61
C GLY A 270 0.97 -1.18 -11.34
N PHE A 271 0.33 -1.56 -10.24
CA PHE A 271 1.02 -1.84 -8.98
C PHE A 271 1.98 -3.03 -9.14
N GLY A 272 3.21 -2.87 -8.69
CA GLY A 272 4.23 -3.91 -8.74
C GLY A 272 4.71 -4.28 -10.12
N ALA A 273 4.50 -3.41 -11.12
CA ALA A 273 5.00 -3.51 -12.48
C ALA A 273 6.15 -2.53 -12.73
N VAL A 274 6.74 -2.58 -13.91
CA VAL A 274 7.82 -1.70 -14.37
C VAL A 274 7.54 -1.21 -15.80
N LYS A 275 8.28 -0.20 -16.24
CA LYS A 275 8.17 0.36 -17.58
C LYS A 275 8.34 -0.66 -18.71
N GLU A 276 9.11 -1.73 -18.48
CA GLU A 276 9.32 -2.81 -19.43
C GLU A 276 8.04 -3.59 -19.77
N ASN A 277 7.06 -3.62 -18.87
CA ASN A 277 5.77 -4.30 -19.11
C ASN A 277 4.94 -3.66 -20.23
N PHE A 278 5.31 -2.43 -20.65
CA PHE A 278 4.63 -1.69 -21.70
C PHE A 278 5.35 -1.69 -23.06
N VAL A 279 6.46 -2.40 -23.20
CA VAL A 279 7.25 -2.43 -24.45
C VAL A 279 6.35 -2.74 -25.65
N PHE A 280 5.47 -3.76 -25.56
CA PHE A 280 4.61 -4.21 -26.65
C PHE A 280 3.69 -3.12 -27.21
N ILE A 281 3.23 -2.20 -26.38
CA ILE A 281 2.33 -1.11 -26.79
C ILE A 281 3.10 0.19 -27.06
N ALA A 282 4.19 0.45 -26.32
CA ALA A 282 5.03 1.62 -26.54
C ALA A 282 5.70 1.58 -27.93
N GLU A 283 6.29 0.43 -28.30
CA GLU A 283 6.85 0.21 -29.63
C GLU A 283 5.77 0.32 -30.71
N HIS A 284 4.56 -0.20 -30.44
CA HIS A 284 3.46 -0.15 -31.38
C HIS A 284 3.03 1.29 -31.65
N LEU A 285 2.79 2.10 -30.62
CA LEU A 285 2.48 3.52 -30.74
C LEU A 285 3.60 4.30 -31.43
N ALA A 286 4.85 4.03 -31.08
CA ALA A 286 6.00 4.68 -31.72
C ALA A 286 6.09 4.33 -33.20
N SER A 287 5.79 3.08 -33.61
CA SER A 287 5.74 2.69 -35.02
C SER A 287 4.65 3.42 -35.83
N HIS A 288 3.64 3.98 -35.13
CA HIS A 288 2.61 4.83 -35.73
C HIS A 288 2.89 6.32 -35.61
N GLY A 289 4.10 6.70 -35.16
CA GLY A 289 4.55 8.07 -35.14
C GLY A 289 4.23 8.88 -33.89
N PHE A 290 3.90 8.24 -32.78
CA PHE A 290 3.79 8.87 -31.46
C PHE A 290 5.13 8.83 -30.73
N VAL A 291 5.52 9.89 -30.03
CA VAL A 291 6.59 9.79 -29.03
C VAL A 291 5.99 9.24 -27.75
N VAL A 292 6.55 8.14 -27.25
CA VAL A 292 6.00 7.45 -26.07
C VAL A 292 6.98 7.53 -24.91
N LEU A 293 6.49 7.93 -23.75
CA LEU A 293 7.25 7.98 -22.50
C LEU A 293 6.67 7.01 -21.48
N VAL A 294 7.50 6.17 -20.92
CA VAL A 294 7.10 5.18 -19.92
C VAL A 294 7.97 5.36 -18.67
N PRO A 295 7.52 6.16 -17.67
CA PRO A 295 8.23 6.29 -16.40
C PRO A 295 8.04 5.06 -15.50
N ASP A 296 9.03 4.77 -14.65
CA ASP A 296 8.86 3.93 -13.47
C ASP A 296 8.37 4.75 -12.29
N HIS A 297 7.37 4.23 -11.58
CA HIS A 297 6.86 4.81 -10.34
C HIS A 297 7.50 4.09 -9.15
N ILE A 298 8.63 4.60 -8.68
CA ILE A 298 9.53 3.94 -7.70
C ILE A 298 8.84 3.44 -6.42
N GLY A 299 7.83 4.17 -5.91
CA GLY A 299 7.12 3.80 -4.67
C GLY A 299 6.05 2.73 -4.83
N SER A 300 5.90 2.15 -6.02
CA SER A 300 4.84 1.18 -6.35
C SER A 300 5.22 0.28 -7.52
N ASP A 301 6.50 0.19 -7.83
CA ASP A 301 7.11 -0.65 -8.85
C ASP A 301 7.33 -2.11 -8.40
N LEU A 302 7.98 -2.90 -9.23
CA LEU A 302 8.33 -4.29 -8.94
C LEU A 302 9.20 -4.40 -7.68
N SER A 303 10.19 -3.52 -7.53
CA SER A 303 11.10 -3.52 -6.39
C SER A 303 10.37 -3.22 -5.07
N TYR A 304 9.38 -2.31 -5.09
CA TYR A 304 8.52 -2.05 -3.94
C TYR A 304 7.69 -3.30 -3.58
N ARG A 305 7.06 -3.94 -4.57
CA ARG A 305 6.28 -5.18 -4.37
C ARG A 305 7.13 -6.29 -3.78
N GLU A 306 8.32 -6.52 -4.31
CA GLU A 306 9.25 -7.54 -3.81
C GLU A 306 9.68 -7.24 -2.38
N THR A 307 10.04 -5.99 -2.09
CA THR A 307 10.40 -5.55 -0.74
C THR A 307 9.25 -5.77 0.26
N TYR A 308 8.00 -5.54 -0.17
CA TYR A 308 6.82 -5.85 0.63
C TYR A 308 6.65 -7.36 0.84
N LEU A 309 6.73 -8.17 -0.23
CA LEU A 309 6.62 -9.63 -0.15
C LEU A 309 7.73 -10.27 0.69
N GLU A 310 8.90 -9.65 0.74
CA GLU A 310 9.99 -10.05 1.64
C GLU A 310 9.76 -9.64 3.10
N GLY A 311 8.64 -8.96 3.40
CA GLY A 311 8.29 -8.50 4.75
C GLY A 311 9.16 -7.35 5.27
N ARG A 312 9.86 -6.65 4.38
CA ARG A 312 10.68 -5.47 4.71
C ARG A 312 9.87 -4.17 4.70
N LEU A 313 8.68 -4.18 4.12
CA LEU A 313 7.70 -3.10 4.17
C LEU A 313 6.43 -3.58 4.87
N ASN A 314 5.83 -2.72 5.66
CA ASN A 314 4.62 -3.03 6.43
C ASN A 314 3.33 -2.72 5.67
N THR A 315 3.41 -1.99 4.55
CA THR A 315 2.24 -1.57 3.77
C THR A 315 2.30 -2.07 2.33
N LEU A 316 1.19 -2.61 1.85
CA LEU A 316 1.05 -3.07 0.46
C LEU A 316 1.28 -1.92 -0.54
N LEU A 317 0.72 -0.75 -0.26
CA LEU A 317 0.88 0.47 -1.06
C LEU A 317 0.90 1.67 -0.11
N SER A 318 1.85 2.58 -0.27
CA SER A 318 1.83 3.84 0.47
C SER A 318 0.66 4.72 -0.01
N PRO A 319 -0.15 5.29 0.89
CA PRO A 319 -1.26 6.17 0.50
C PRO A 319 -0.86 7.29 -0.44
N ILE A 320 0.32 7.87 -0.21
CA ILE A 320 0.83 9.00 -0.97
C ILE A 320 1.02 8.70 -2.47
N GLU A 321 1.07 7.43 -2.87
CA GLU A 321 1.23 7.05 -4.28
C GLU A 321 0.06 7.48 -5.15
N PHE A 322 -1.14 7.60 -4.57
CA PHE A 322 -2.28 8.16 -5.28
C PHE A 322 -2.12 9.66 -5.63
N LEU A 323 -1.23 10.37 -4.94
CA LEU A 323 -0.84 11.75 -5.22
C LEU A 323 0.46 11.82 -6.02
N ASN A 324 1.47 11.06 -5.61
CA ASN A 324 2.79 11.11 -6.22
C ASN A 324 2.77 10.74 -7.70
N ARG A 325 2.06 9.67 -8.09
CA ARG A 325 2.05 9.22 -9.49
C ARG A 325 1.50 10.28 -10.46
N PRO A 326 0.33 10.89 -10.23
CA PRO A 326 -0.12 12.00 -11.08
C PRO A 326 0.85 13.18 -11.07
N GLN A 327 1.39 13.56 -9.91
CA GLN A 327 2.34 14.66 -9.78
C GLN A 327 3.66 14.39 -10.50
N GLU A 328 4.16 13.14 -10.49
CA GLU A 328 5.34 12.74 -11.26
C GLU A 328 5.14 12.89 -12.76
N ILE A 329 3.96 12.54 -13.25
CA ILE A 329 3.64 12.69 -14.68
C ILE A 329 3.50 14.16 -15.03
N SER A 330 2.83 14.98 -14.22
CA SER A 330 2.79 16.43 -14.43
C SER A 330 4.20 17.05 -14.39
N PHE A 331 5.03 16.65 -13.44
CA PHE A 331 6.43 17.07 -13.38
C PHE A 331 7.24 16.62 -14.61
N LEU A 332 7.00 15.40 -15.11
CA LEU A 332 7.63 14.93 -16.35
C LEU A 332 7.25 15.82 -17.53
N ILE A 333 5.98 16.26 -17.61
CA ILE A 333 5.53 17.19 -18.66
C ILE A 333 6.24 18.55 -18.49
N ASP A 334 6.42 19.07 -17.27
CA ASP A 334 7.19 20.29 -17.01
C ASP A 334 8.63 20.16 -17.53
N GLN A 335 9.27 19.00 -17.30
CA GLN A 335 10.62 18.73 -17.80
C GLN A 335 10.67 18.64 -19.34
N LEU A 336 9.62 18.11 -19.98
CA LEU A 336 9.53 18.12 -21.44
C LEU A 336 9.38 19.54 -21.99
N GLU A 337 8.62 20.42 -21.33
CA GLU A 337 8.49 21.83 -21.70
C GLU A 337 9.85 22.56 -21.61
N GLU A 338 10.62 22.31 -20.54
CA GLU A 338 11.97 22.85 -20.39
C GLU A 338 12.93 22.32 -21.48
N LEU A 339 12.85 21.03 -21.81
CA LEU A 339 13.65 20.42 -22.87
C LEU A 339 13.31 21.02 -24.23
N VAL A 340 12.03 21.19 -24.56
CA VAL A 340 11.57 21.81 -25.80
C VAL A 340 12.02 23.27 -25.89
N ALA A 341 12.03 24.01 -24.78
CA ALA A 341 12.46 25.39 -24.73
C ALA A 341 13.98 25.56 -24.86
N SER A 342 14.76 24.62 -24.39
CA SER A 342 16.24 24.70 -24.31
C SER A 342 16.97 23.98 -25.46
N ASP A 343 16.38 22.94 -26.06
CA ASP A 343 17.01 22.08 -27.06
C ASP A 343 16.19 22.06 -28.37
N SER A 344 16.81 22.53 -29.45
CA SER A 344 16.19 22.56 -30.76
C SER A 344 15.90 21.18 -31.38
N GLN A 345 16.48 20.12 -30.87
CA GLN A 345 16.18 18.75 -31.30
C GLN A 345 14.81 18.34 -30.75
N TRP A 346 14.56 18.55 -29.46
CA TRP A 346 13.30 18.24 -28.82
C TRP A 346 12.15 19.12 -29.29
N SER A 347 12.40 20.42 -29.54
CA SER A 347 11.39 21.34 -30.09
C SER A 347 10.90 20.99 -31.50
N LYS A 348 11.72 20.26 -32.29
CA LYS A 348 11.32 19.76 -33.61
C LYS A 348 10.67 18.37 -33.55
N LEU A 349 10.73 17.71 -32.41
CA LEU A 349 10.27 16.36 -32.24
C LEU A 349 8.90 16.30 -31.56
N LEU A 350 8.72 17.05 -30.46
CA LEU A 350 7.56 16.93 -29.60
C LEU A 350 6.48 17.98 -29.92
N ASN A 351 5.23 17.53 -29.97
CA ASN A 351 4.05 18.39 -29.89
C ASN A 351 3.42 18.28 -28.49
N LEU A 352 3.76 19.21 -27.60
CA LEU A 352 3.26 19.22 -26.22
C LEU A 352 1.83 19.79 -26.10
N GLU A 353 1.20 20.24 -27.18
CA GLU A 353 -0.23 20.60 -27.23
C GLU A 353 -1.11 19.35 -27.42
N GLN A 354 -0.50 18.20 -27.79
CA GLN A 354 -1.14 16.93 -28.08
C GLN A 354 -0.58 15.82 -27.19
N ILE A 355 -0.88 15.89 -25.89
CA ILE A 355 -0.43 14.89 -24.91
C ILE A 355 -1.60 13.96 -24.56
N GLY A 356 -1.38 12.66 -24.69
CA GLY A 356 -2.28 11.61 -24.21
C GLY A 356 -1.69 10.85 -23.03
N ILE A 357 -2.56 10.29 -22.20
CA ILE A 357 -2.20 9.39 -21.10
C ILE A 357 -2.79 8.01 -21.33
N LEU A 358 -2.00 6.97 -21.10
CA LEU A 358 -2.45 5.58 -21.07
C LEU A 358 -2.04 4.96 -19.74
N GLY A 359 -2.97 4.44 -19.00
CA GLY A 359 -2.69 3.76 -17.73
C GLY A 359 -3.31 2.37 -17.66
N TYR A 360 -2.68 1.49 -16.89
CA TYR A 360 -3.16 0.14 -16.62
C TYR A 360 -3.25 -0.13 -15.14
N SER A 361 -4.39 -0.69 -14.67
CA SER A 361 -4.61 -1.03 -13.25
C SER A 361 -4.43 0.23 -12.36
N LEU A 362 -3.55 0.25 -11.38
CA LEU A 362 -3.23 1.45 -10.59
C LEU A 362 -2.76 2.62 -11.47
N GLY A 363 -2.05 2.33 -12.58
CA GLY A 363 -1.71 3.35 -13.57
C GLY A 363 -2.92 3.92 -14.31
N ALA A 364 -3.98 3.12 -14.50
CA ALA A 364 -5.24 3.62 -15.04
C ALA A 364 -5.96 4.56 -14.06
N THR A 365 -5.87 4.28 -12.76
CA THR A 365 -6.32 5.21 -11.70
C THR A 365 -5.52 6.52 -11.75
N THR A 366 -4.21 6.44 -12.00
CA THR A 366 -3.35 7.62 -12.23
C THR A 366 -3.81 8.41 -13.47
N ALA A 367 -4.10 7.70 -14.59
CA ALA A 367 -4.58 8.33 -15.81
C ALA A 367 -5.94 9.04 -15.60
N LEU A 368 -6.85 8.42 -14.83
CA LEU A 368 -8.13 9.05 -14.48
C LEU A 368 -7.96 10.27 -13.59
N SER A 369 -7.03 10.23 -12.61
CA SER A 369 -6.70 11.42 -11.80
C SER A 369 -6.22 12.57 -12.68
N LEU A 370 -5.30 12.31 -13.61
CA LEU A 370 -4.79 13.30 -14.56
C LEU A 370 -5.86 13.78 -15.55
N ALA A 371 -6.84 12.91 -15.86
CA ALA A 371 -8.01 13.29 -16.66
C ALA A 371 -9.03 14.14 -15.88
N GLY A 372 -8.81 14.39 -14.60
CA GLY A 372 -9.64 15.26 -13.77
C GLY A 372 -10.52 14.53 -12.76
N ALA A 373 -10.41 13.19 -12.62
CA ALA A 373 -11.12 12.49 -11.56
C ALA A 373 -10.58 12.91 -10.19
N ASN A 374 -11.48 13.41 -9.33
CA ASN A 374 -11.12 13.86 -7.99
C ASN A 374 -11.26 12.72 -6.98
N ILE A 375 -10.32 12.64 -6.03
CA ILE A 375 -10.41 11.69 -4.91
C ILE A 375 -11.58 12.11 -4.00
N ASP A 376 -12.53 11.19 -3.83
CA ASP A 376 -13.67 11.41 -2.92
C ASP A 376 -13.35 10.80 -1.54
N HIS A 377 -12.84 11.65 -0.65
CA HIS A 377 -12.43 11.22 0.68
C HIS A 377 -13.59 10.74 1.55
N ALA A 378 -14.77 11.37 1.42
CA ALA A 378 -15.96 10.98 2.18
C ALA A 378 -16.42 9.57 1.78
N ARG A 379 -16.44 9.28 0.49
CA ARG A 379 -16.76 7.95 -0.04
C ARG A 379 -15.73 6.90 0.35
N LEU A 380 -14.44 7.25 0.35
CA LEU A 380 -13.39 6.34 0.82
C LEU A 380 -13.64 5.91 2.27
N LEU A 381 -13.97 6.85 3.17
CA LEU A 381 -14.27 6.52 4.55
C LEU A 381 -15.48 5.60 4.64
N GLU A 382 -16.58 5.91 3.94
CA GLU A 382 -17.79 5.07 3.94
C GLU A 382 -17.52 3.67 3.36
N THR A 383 -16.86 3.59 2.19
CA THR A 383 -16.65 2.32 1.48
C THR A 383 -15.68 1.42 2.22
N CYS A 384 -14.65 2.01 2.85
CA CYS A 384 -13.57 1.24 3.46
C CYS A 384 -13.89 0.77 4.89
N ASP A 385 -14.94 1.26 5.50
CA ASP A 385 -15.42 0.81 6.82
C ASP A 385 -16.43 -0.36 6.73
N GLN A 386 -16.76 -0.79 5.52
CA GLN A 386 -17.74 -1.86 5.31
C GLN A 386 -17.05 -3.20 5.06
N ASP A 387 -17.70 -4.29 5.51
CA ASP A 387 -17.27 -5.70 5.24
C ASP A 387 -17.26 -6.09 3.74
N GLN A 388 -17.43 -5.13 2.82
CA GLN A 388 -17.60 -5.35 1.38
C GLN A 388 -16.28 -5.61 0.62
N ILE A 389 -15.13 -5.46 1.26
CA ILE A 389 -13.81 -5.72 0.66
C ILE A 389 -13.71 -7.13 0.05
N ILE A 390 -14.43 -8.10 0.58
CA ILE A 390 -14.47 -9.48 0.04
C ILE A 390 -14.95 -9.53 -1.41
N LEU A 391 -15.87 -8.66 -1.82
CA LEU A 391 -16.42 -8.64 -3.18
C LEU A 391 -15.62 -7.77 -4.13
N ASN A 392 -14.85 -6.87 -3.60
CA ASN A 392 -14.07 -5.93 -4.37
C ASN A 392 -12.61 -5.93 -3.88
N SER A 393 -11.82 -6.83 -4.43
CA SER A 393 -10.40 -6.97 -4.09
C SER A 393 -9.58 -5.71 -4.36
N SER A 394 -10.02 -4.84 -5.28
CA SER A 394 -9.34 -3.58 -5.58
C SER A 394 -9.37 -2.61 -4.39
N LEU A 395 -10.35 -2.74 -3.48
CA LEU A 395 -10.44 -1.92 -2.27
C LEU A 395 -9.24 -2.10 -1.32
N TYR A 396 -8.52 -3.23 -1.39
CA TYR A 396 -7.27 -3.37 -0.62
C TYR A 396 -6.23 -2.30 -0.99
N LEU A 397 -6.22 -1.85 -2.24
CA LEU A 397 -5.38 -0.74 -2.67
C LEU A 397 -6.10 0.61 -2.47
N GLN A 398 -7.33 0.74 -2.95
CA GLN A 398 -8.08 2.00 -2.91
C GLN A 398 -8.23 2.54 -1.49
N CYS A 399 -8.54 1.67 -0.53
CA CYS A 399 -8.71 2.05 0.87
C CYS A 399 -7.43 2.56 1.54
N ARG A 400 -6.28 2.40 0.91
CA ARG A 400 -5.07 3.10 1.38
C ARG A 400 -5.21 4.61 1.24
N ALA A 401 -5.94 5.10 0.24
CA ALA A 401 -6.14 6.53 0.02
C ALA A 401 -6.95 7.22 1.13
N LYS A 402 -7.71 6.50 1.97
CA LYS A 402 -8.42 7.07 3.12
C LYS A 402 -7.50 7.75 4.14
N TYR A 403 -6.20 7.40 4.14
CA TYR A 403 -5.20 7.99 5.03
C TYR A 403 -4.56 9.27 4.46
N LEU A 404 -4.92 9.66 3.24
CA LEU A 404 -4.52 10.95 2.68
C LEU A 404 -5.34 12.08 3.33
N PRO A 405 -4.75 13.25 3.53
CA PRO A 405 -5.55 14.43 3.85
C PRO A 405 -6.51 14.73 2.70
N PRO A 406 -7.71 15.28 2.98
CA PRO A 406 -8.63 15.73 1.94
C PRO A 406 -7.93 16.67 0.97
N GLN A 407 -7.98 16.36 -0.33
CA GLN A 407 -7.34 17.17 -1.35
C GLN A 407 -8.19 18.40 -1.64
N LYS A 408 -7.57 19.58 -1.67
CA LYS A 408 -8.24 20.85 -2.01
C LYS A 408 -8.21 21.14 -3.51
N ASP A 409 -7.16 20.64 -4.18
CA ASP A 409 -6.91 20.90 -5.60
C ASP A 409 -7.07 19.61 -6.41
N THR A 410 -7.47 19.75 -7.67
CA THR A 410 -7.52 18.64 -8.60
C THR A 410 -6.12 18.15 -8.94
N LEU A 411 -5.99 16.84 -9.18
CA LEU A 411 -4.77 16.23 -9.74
C LEU A 411 -4.79 16.24 -11.28
N GLY A 412 -5.85 16.76 -11.88
CA GLY A 412 -5.99 16.87 -13.33
C GLY A 412 -4.96 17.81 -13.93
N ASP A 413 -4.35 17.38 -15.05
CA ASP A 413 -3.40 18.20 -15.81
C ASP A 413 -4.04 18.66 -17.14
N PRO A 414 -4.29 19.96 -17.33
CA PRO A 414 -5.00 20.46 -18.52
C PRO A 414 -4.21 20.28 -19.83
N ARG A 415 -2.92 19.94 -19.78
CA ARG A 415 -2.10 19.64 -20.96
C ARG A 415 -2.44 18.29 -21.56
N ILE A 416 -3.02 17.37 -20.78
CA ILE A 416 -3.49 16.07 -21.24
C ILE A 416 -4.82 16.28 -21.98
N LYS A 417 -4.96 15.71 -23.18
CA LYS A 417 -6.11 15.92 -24.08
C LYS A 417 -6.96 14.67 -24.27
N ALA A 418 -6.42 13.48 -24.02
CA ALA A 418 -7.14 12.22 -24.17
C ALA A 418 -6.56 11.16 -23.22
N ALA A 419 -7.41 10.31 -22.64
CA ALA A 419 -7.02 9.31 -21.67
C ALA A 419 -7.50 7.90 -22.03
N ILE A 420 -6.61 6.90 -21.89
CA ILE A 420 -6.96 5.49 -21.91
C ILE A 420 -6.75 4.93 -20.51
N ALA A 421 -7.81 4.40 -19.89
CA ALA A 421 -7.79 3.77 -18.59
C ALA A 421 -8.10 2.26 -18.71
N ALA A 422 -7.06 1.45 -18.70
CA ALA A 422 -7.19 0.00 -18.84
C ALA A 422 -7.32 -0.68 -17.47
N HIS A 423 -8.47 -1.32 -17.22
CA HIS A 423 -8.79 -2.05 -15.99
C HIS A 423 -8.55 -1.23 -14.70
N PRO A 424 -9.12 0.00 -14.57
CA PRO A 424 -8.84 0.91 -13.47
C PRO A 424 -9.42 0.44 -12.13
N LEU A 425 -8.91 1.03 -11.04
CA LEU A 425 -9.51 1.06 -9.72
C LEU A 425 -10.24 2.42 -9.57
N THR A 426 -11.52 2.43 -9.21
CA THR A 426 -12.34 3.64 -9.32
C THR A 426 -13.38 3.81 -8.21
N SER A 427 -14.03 2.70 -7.81
CA SER A 427 -15.30 2.77 -7.06
C SER A 427 -15.17 3.40 -5.68
N GLY A 428 -14.10 3.09 -4.96
CA GLY A 428 -13.85 3.60 -3.62
C GLY A 428 -13.13 4.94 -3.64
N ILE A 429 -12.15 5.11 -4.55
CA ILE A 429 -11.29 6.29 -4.54
C ILE A 429 -11.95 7.52 -5.18
N PHE A 430 -12.68 7.34 -6.28
CA PHE A 430 -13.31 8.44 -7.00
C PHE A 430 -14.82 8.50 -6.79
N GLY A 431 -15.46 7.34 -6.79
CA GLY A 431 -16.90 7.27 -6.76
C GLY A 431 -17.56 8.03 -7.93
N PRO A 432 -18.87 8.20 -7.88
CA PRO A 432 -19.59 8.96 -8.90
C PRO A 432 -19.24 10.44 -8.93
N GLU A 433 -18.96 11.02 -7.77
CA GLU A 433 -18.61 12.44 -7.63
C GLU A 433 -17.29 12.70 -8.34
N GLY A 434 -16.26 11.91 -8.02
CA GLY A 434 -14.94 12.08 -8.62
C GLY A 434 -14.89 11.71 -10.10
N MET A 435 -15.55 10.62 -10.52
CA MET A 435 -15.60 10.25 -11.93
C MET A 435 -16.36 11.26 -12.79
N SER A 436 -17.34 11.96 -12.21
CA SER A 436 -18.13 12.96 -12.94
C SER A 436 -17.39 14.25 -13.28
N THR A 437 -16.19 14.46 -12.72
CA THR A 437 -15.35 15.65 -12.98
C THR A 437 -14.40 15.50 -14.18
N ILE A 438 -14.32 14.31 -14.76
CA ILE A 438 -13.56 14.07 -15.99
C ILE A 438 -14.17 14.87 -17.14
N ASP A 439 -13.34 15.64 -17.86
CA ASP A 439 -13.79 16.53 -18.95
C ASP A 439 -12.90 16.40 -20.20
N MET A 440 -12.66 15.16 -20.65
CA MET A 440 -11.92 14.89 -21.88
C MET A 440 -12.36 13.55 -22.49
N PRO A 441 -11.98 13.27 -23.77
CA PRO A 441 -12.18 11.95 -24.37
C PRO A 441 -11.55 10.83 -23.54
N LEU A 442 -12.33 9.78 -23.27
CA LEU A 442 -11.90 8.65 -22.42
C LEU A 442 -12.25 7.31 -23.07
N LEU A 443 -11.24 6.44 -23.16
CA LEU A 443 -11.42 5.01 -23.45
C LEU A 443 -11.13 4.19 -22.18
N MET A 444 -12.13 3.48 -21.67
CA MET A 444 -11.97 2.53 -20.57
C MET A 444 -12.02 1.10 -21.10
N THR A 445 -11.14 0.21 -20.63
CA THR A 445 -11.23 -1.22 -20.92
C THR A 445 -11.66 -2.02 -19.71
N ALA A 446 -12.30 -3.15 -19.93
CA ALA A 446 -12.91 -4.00 -18.92
C ALA A 446 -12.76 -5.48 -19.29
N GLY A 447 -12.49 -6.32 -18.28
CA GLY A 447 -12.44 -7.78 -18.44
C GLY A 447 -13.62 -8.46 -17.74
N SER A 448 -14.40 -9.27 -18.49
CA SER A 448 -15.59 -9.92 -17.93
C SER A 448 -15.31 -10.87 -16.75
N HIS A 449 -14.08 -11.34 -16.61
CA HIS A 449 -13.59 -12.24 -15.56
C HIS A 449 -12.47 -11.59 -14.72
N ASP A 450 -12.46 -10.26 -14.64
CA ASP A 450 -11.50 -9.54 -13.82
C ASP A 450 -11.83 -9.74 -12.33
N LEU A 451 -10.93 -10.43 -11.62
CA LEU A 451 -11.02 -10.68 -10.19
C LEU A 451 -10.17 -9.71 -9.36
N VAL A 452 -9.31 -8.91 -10.00
CA VAL A 452 -8.44 -7.93 -9.34
C VAL A 452 -9.17 -6.58 -9.23
N THR A 453 -9.76 -6.13 -10.32
CA THR A 453 -10.63 -4.96 -10.37
C THR A 453 -12.00 -5.40 -10.91
N PRO A 454 -12.90 -5.89 -10.03
CA PRO A 454 -14.15 -6.54 -10.46
C PRO A 454 -14.98 -5.68 -11.40
N VAL A 455 -15.26 -6.20 -12.60
CA VAL A 455 -15.76 -5.46 -13.76
C VAL A 455 -16.99 -4.60 -13.48
N VAL A 456 -17.94 -5.11 -12.70
CA VAL A 456 -19.18 -4.37 -12.38
C VAL A 456 -18.87 -3.14 -11.54
N LEU A 457 -18.05 -3.32 -10.51
CA LEU A 457 -17.78 -2.31 -9.51
C LEU A 457 -16.77 -1.28 -9.98
N GLU A 458 -15.76 -1.72 -10.75
CA GLU A 458 -14.60 -0.91 -11.08
C GLU A 458 -14.61 -0.34 -12.51
N GLN A 459 -15.42 -0.90 -13.42
CA GLN A 459 -15.49 -0.42 -14.80
C GLN A 459 -16.92 -0.10 -15.25
N ILE A 460 -17.88 -1.04 -15.11
CA ILE A 460 -19.22 -0.84 -15.67
C ILE A 460 -19.99 0.26 -14.94
N HIS A 461 -20.09 0.22 -13.61
CA HIS A 461 -20.74 1.28 -12.84
C HIS A 461 -20.00 2.62 -13.00
N PRO A 462 -18.66 2.67 -12.86
CA PRO A 462 -17.90 3.91 -13.06
C PRO A 462 -18.06 4.51 -14.45
N PHE A 463 -18.20 3.71 -15.50
CA PHE A 463 -18.47 4.22 -16.84
C PHE A 463 -19.78 5.02 -16.92
N VAL A 464 -20.80 4.60 -16.17
CA VAL A 464 -22.07 5.35 -16.06
C VAL A 464 -21.88 6.71 -15.39
N TRP A 465 -20.93 6.84 -14.45
CA TRP A 465 -20.71 8.06 -13.69
C TRP A 465 -19.98 9.16 -14.48
N ILE A 466 -19.24 8.79 -15.53
CA ILE A 466 -18.54 9.71 -16.41
C ILE A 466 -19.56 10.52 -17.21
N LYS A 467 -19.46 11.86 -17.14
CA LYS A 467 -20.35 12.80 -17.85
C LYS A 467 -19.76 13.33 -19.14
N SER A 468 -18.43 13.28 -19.29
CA SER A 468 -17.77 13.73 -20.52
C SER A 468 -18.15 12.86 -21.71
N GLU A 469 -18.16 13.47 -22.87
CA GLU A 469 -18.30 12.83 -24.17
C GLU A 469 -17.20 13.37 -25.09
N PRO A 470 -16.60 12.57 -25.94
CA PRO A 470 -16.87 11.14 -26.14
C PRO A 470 -16.25 10.23 -25.08
N LYS A 471 -16.94 9.13 -24.75
CA LYS A 471 -16.43 8.07 -23.88
C LYS A 471 -16.71 6.70 -24.47
N TYR A 472 -15.82 5.76 -24.18
CA TYR A 472 -15.87 4.39 -24.70
C TYR A 472 -15.63 3.40 -23.57
N LEU A 473 -16.41 2.30 -23.56
CA LEU A 473 -16.13 1.12 -22.75
C LEU A 473 -15.90 -0.09 -23.66
N ALA A 474 -14.71 -0.66 -23.64
CA ALA A 474 -14.34 -1.84 -24.40
C ALA A 474 -14.26 -3.06 -23.46
N LEU A 475 -15.20 -4.00 -23.62
CA LEU A 475 -15.30 -5.21 -22.80
C LEU A 475 -14.66 -6.40 -23.53
N PHE A 476 -13.69 -7.03 -22.90
CA PHE A 476 -13.08 -8.29 -23.34
C PHE A 476 -13.80 -9.48 -22.68
N LYS A 477 -14.28 -10.47 -23.48
CA LYS A 477 -14.99 -11.64 -22.94
C LYS A 477 -14.59 -12.94 -23.68
N PRO A 478 -13.97 -13.93 -22.97
CA PRO A 478 -13.51 -13.86 -21.58
C PRO A 478 -12.28 -12.96 -21.46
N GLY A 479 -12.27 -12.08 -20.50
CA GLY A 479 -11.14 -11.18 -20.21
C GLY A 479 -10.86 -11.15 -18.72
N THR A 480 -9.63 -11.46 -18.32
CA THR A 480 -9.15 -11.30 -16.96
C THR A 480 -8.52 -9.92 -16.77
N HIS A 481 -8.06 -9.61 -15.55
CA HIS A 481 -7.28 -8.39 -15.30
C HIS A 481 -6.03 -8.31 -16.19
N PHE A 482 -5.39 -9.43 -16.46
CA PHE A 482 -4.13 -9.55 -17.20
C PHE A 482 -4.31 -9.82 -18.70
N VAL A 483 -5.50 -9.61 -19.25
CA VAL A 483 -5.85 -9.95 -20.65
C VAL A 483 -4.97 -9.23 -21.68
N ILE A 484 -4.39 -8.08 -21.34
CA ILE A 484 -3.48 -7.31 -22.19
C ILE A 484 -2.01 -7.40 -21.76
N SER A 485 -1.69 -8.13 -20.68
CA SER A 485 -0.31 -8.28 -20.18
C SER A 485 0.50 -9.22 -21.06
N ASP A 486 1.83 -9.09 -21.02
CA ASP A 486 2.73 -10.08 -21.62
C ASP A 486 2.96 -11.23 -20.63
N PRO A 487 2.64 -12.48 -20.96
CA PRO A 487 2.86 -13.61 -20.06
C PRO A 487 4.35 -13.92 -19.82
N SER A 488 5.24 -13.42 -20.66
CA SER A 488 6.69 -13.56 -20.51
C SER A 488 7.31 -12.54 -19.57
N ASP A 489 6.57 -11.50 -19.17
CA ASP A 489 7.02 -10.48 -18.24
C ASP A 489 7.34 -11.06 -16.86
N GLU A 490 8.43 -10.62 -16.25
CA GLU A 490 8.84 -11.02 -14.90
C GLU A 490 7.75 -10.70 -13.85
N ALA A 491 7.06 -9.57 -14.01
CA ALA A 491 5.92 -9.21 -13.17
C ALA A 491 4.75 -10.20 -13.30
N SER A 492 4.51 -10.73 -14.49
CA SER A 492 3.47 -11.73 -14.77
C SER A 492 3.88 -13.13 -14.33
N ALA A 493 5.16 -13.47 -14.32
CA ALA A 493 5.67 -14.80 -13.93
C ALA A 493 5.29 -15.21 -12.51
N SER A 494 5.08 -14.25 -11.61
CA SER A 494 4.64 -14.48 -10.23
C SER A 494 3.12 -14.55 -10.07
N VAL A 495 2.35 -14.33 -11.15
CA VAL A 495 0.88 -14.35 -11.12
C VAL A 495 0.39 -15.76 -11.43
N PRO A 496 -0.48 -16.36 -10.58
CA PRO A 496 -1.03 -17.69 -10.85
C PRO A 496 -1.75 -17.73 -12.20
N ALA A 497 -1.55 -18.79 -13.00
CA ALA A 497 -2.04 -18.92 -14.36
C ALA A 497 -3.55 -18.63 -14.55
N PHE A 498 -4.36 -18.89 -13.53
CA PHE A 498 -5.82 -18.64 -13.62
C PHE A 498 -6.19 -17.15 -13.60
N PHE A 499 -5.31 -16.26 -13.06
CA PHE A 499 -5.52 -14.84 -13.18
C PHE A 499 -5.09 -14.32 -14.56
N LEU A 500 -4.10 -14.97 -15.18
CA LEU A 500 -3.59 -14.55 -16.49
C LEU A 500 -4.63 -14.74 -17.60
N GLY A 501 -5.38 -15.86 -17.58
CA GLY A 501 -6.32 -16.22 -18.67
C GLY A 501 -5.60 -16.88 -19.85
N GLU A 502 -6.35 -17.20 -20.92
CA GLU A 502 -5.85 -18.03 -22.03
C GLU A 502 -5.67 -17.27 -23.36
N SER A 503 -5.95 -15.97 -23.42
CA SER A 503 -6.05 -15.25 -24.70
C SER A 503 -5.36 -13.88 -24.68
N GLN A 504 -4.24 -13.75 -23.98
CA GLN A 504 -3.50 -12.49 -23.86
C GLN A 504 -3.02 -11.91 -25.18
N GLU A 505 -2.50 -12.75 -26.08
CA GLU A 505 -2.08 -12.31 -27.43
C GLU A 505 -3.22 -11.65 -28.19
N LEU A 506 -4.44 -12.20 -28.08
CA LEU A 506 -5.63 -11.62 -28.70
C LEU A 506 -6.06 -10.33 -28.02
N GLY A 507 -6.00 -10.29 -26.68
CA GLY A 507 -6.25 -9.07 -25.91
C GLY A 507 -5.29 -7.94 -26.27
N GLN A 508 -3.99 -8.22 -26.36
CA GLN A 508 -2.99 -7.26 -26.83
C GLN A 508 -3.27 -6.78 -28.28
N ARG A 509 -3.66 -7.68 -29.16
CA ARG A 509 -4.01 -7.32 -30.53
C ARG A 509 -5.16 -6.31 -30.57
N TYR A 510 -6.24 -6.55 -29.83
CA TYR A 510 -7.35 -5.60 -29.77
C TYR A 510 -6.93 -4.28 -29.13
N PHE A 511 -6.18 -4.33 -28.04
CA PHE A 511 -5.73 -3.14 -27.31
C PHE A 511 -4.81 -2.25 -28.15
N LYS A 512 -3.91 -2.85 -28.96
CA LYS A 512 -3.06 -2.12 -29.93
C LYS A 512 -3.91 -1.34 -30.91
N GLY A 513 -4.88 -1.98 -31.55
CA GLY A 513 -5.77 -1.34 -32.53
C GLY A 513 -6.60 -0.21 -31.93
N LEU A 514 -7.21 -0.46 -30.78
CA LEU A 514 -8.02 0.54 -30.07
C LEU A 514 -7.19 1.75 -29.63
N SER A 515 -5.97 1.53 -29.11
CA SER A 515 -5.08 2.61 -28.64
C SER A 515 -4.66 3.53 -29.81
N ILE A 516 -4.30 2.97 -30.96
CA ILE A 516 -4.00 3.76 -32.15
C ILE A 516 -5.23 4.55 -32.61
N ALA A 517 -6.38 3.88 -32.77
CA ALA A 517 -7.60 4.53 -33.21
C ALA A 517 -7.96 5.72 -32.30
N PHE A 518 -7.87 5.51 -31.00
CA PHE A 518 -8.23 6.53 -30.02
C PHE A 518 -7.28 7.74 -30.04
N PHE A 519 -5.97 7.52 -30.04
CA PHE A 519 -5.04 8.62 -30.07
C PHE A 519 -4.94 9.32 -31.43
N GLU A 520 -5.15 8.60 -32.56
CA GLU A 520 -5.27 9.24 -33.87
C GLU A 520 -6.50 10.15 -33.95
N ALA A 521 -7.65 9.69 -33.41
CA ALA A 521 -8.89 10.48 -33.42
C ALA A 521 -8.79 11.72 -32.51
N TYR A 522 -8.25 11.58 -31.30
CA TYR A 522 -8.38 12.61 -30.27
C TYR A 522 -7.10 13.41 -29.94
N LEU A 523 -5.94 12.99 -30.40
CA LEU A 523 -4.71 13.80 -30.31
C LEU A 523 -4.36 14.45 -31.64
N ARG A 524 -4.71 13.82 -32.77
CA ARG A 524 -4.44 14.33 -34.11
C ARG A 524 -5.67 14.88 -34.85
N ASP A 525 -6.83 14.86 -34.18
CA ASP A 525 -8.13 15.30 -34.75
C ASP A 525 -8.46 14.62 -36.07
N ARG A 526 -8.22 13.29 -36.17
CA ARG A 526 -8.41 12.52 -37.39
C ARG A 526 -9.69 11.70 -37.34
N ASP A 527 -10.79 12.26 -37.81
CA ASP A 527 -12.12 11.63 -37.78
C ASP A 527 -12.19 10.30 -38.55
N GLU A 528 -11.30 10.06 -39.51
CA GLU A 528 -11.21 8.79 -40.22
C GLU A 528 -10.87 7.59 -39.34
N PHE A 529 -10.44 7.81 -38.09
CA PHE A 529 -10.20 6.74 -37.10
C PHE A 529 -11.41 6.46 -36.22
N LEU A 530 -12.44 7.31 -36.20
CA LEU A 530 -13.66 7.08 -35.41
C LEU A 530 -14.40 5.77 -35.75
N PRO A 531 -14.42 5.31 -37.04
CA PRO A 531 -14.99 4.00 -37.37
C PRO A 531 -14.39 2.82 -36.57
N TYR A 532 -13.11 2.86 -36.23
CA TYR A 532 -12.43 1.83 -35.42
C TYR A 532 -12.86 1.81 -33.96
N LEU A 533 -13.47 2.90 -33.49
CA LEU A 533 -14.01 3.06 -32.14
C LEU A 533 -15.53 2.81 -32.12
N SER A 534 -16.04 2.03 -33.08
CA SER A 534 -17.45 1.67 -33.18
C SER A 534 -17.73 0.25 -32.66
N SER A 535 -18.94 0.04 -32.18
CA SER A 535 -19.44 -1.30 -31.79
C SER A 535 -19.42 -2.26 -32.98
N ALA A 536 -19.73 -1.76 -34.18
CA ALA A 536 -19.72 -2.56 -35.41
C ALA A 536 -18.31 -3.06 -35.76
N TYR A 537 -17.28 -2.21 -35.65
CA TYR A 537 -15.89 -2.62 -35.88
C TYR A 537 -15.43 -3.64 -34.84
N ALA A 538 -15.67 -3.36 -33.55
CA ALA A 538 -15.28 -4.25 -32.45
C ALA A 538 -15.83 -5.68 -32.66
N GLN A 539 -17.11 -5.80 -33.03
CA GLN A 539 -17.72 -7.06 -33.33
C GLN A 539 -17.11 -7.73 -34.59
N SER A 540 -16.86 -6.94 -35.63
CA SER A 540 -16.32 -7.48 -36.91
C SER A 540 -14.95 -8.16 -36.74
N ILE A 541 -14.09 -7.59 -35.88
CA ILE A 541 -12.72 -8.12 -35.65
C ILE A 541 -12.68 -9.24 -34.61
N SER A 542 -13.78 -9.47 -33.87
CA SER A 542 -13.81 -10.43 -32.75
C SER A 542 -14.78 -11.61 -32.98
N GLN A 543 -15.67 -11.56 -33.98
CA GLN A 543 -16.78 -12.47 -34.17
C GLN A 543 -16.39 -13.97 -34.27
N GLU A 544 -15.22 -14.27 -34.84
CA GLU A 544 -14.73 -15.65 -35.02
C GLU A 544 -13.63 -16.03 -34.03
N ASN A 545 -13.30 -15.17 -33.10
CA ASN A 545 -12.22 -15.38 -32.17
C ASN A 545 -12.70 -16.01 -30.85
N ALA A 546 -11.73 -16.57 -30.10
CA ALA A 546 -11.98 -17.16 -28.78
C ALA A 546 -12.38 -16.11 -27.73
N MET A 547 -12.12 -14.84 -28.01
CA MET A 547 -12.46 -13.69 -27.17
C MET A 547 -13.28 -12.69 -27.99
N SER A 548 -14.47 -12.32 -27.51
CA SER A 548 -15.22 -11.19 -28.07
C SER A 548 -14.71 -9.87 -27.54
N LEU A 549 -14.84 -8.84 -28.36
CA LEU A 549 -14.66 -7.44 -28.02
C LEU A 549 -15.99 -6.72 -28.22
N ASP A 550 -16.60 -6.30 -27.13
CA ASP A 550 -17.87 -5.57 -27.15
C ASP A 550 -17.62 -4.13 -26.69
N MET A 551 -17.86 -3.17 -27.57
CA MET A 551 -17.61 -1.76 -27.29
C MET A 551 -18.91 -0.97 -27.27
N ILE A 552 -19.06 -0.06 -26.31
CA ILE A 552 -20.19 0.85 -26.18
C ILE A 552 -19.72 2.28 -25.97
N GLN A 553 -20.56 3.25 -26.37
CA GLN A 553 -20.31 4.69 -26.18
C GLN A 553 -21.21 5.30 -25.11
N SER A 554 -22.29 4.59 -24.73
CA SER A 554 -23.22 5.07 -23.70
C SER A 554 -23.79 3.93 -22.91
N LEU A 555 -24.09 4.20 -21.64
CA LEU A 555 -24.81 3.30 -20.74
C LEU A 555 -25.51 4.14 -19.68
N THR A 556 -26.79 3.89 -19.43
CA THR A 556 -27.56 4.60 -18.42
C THR A 556 -27.82 3.76 -17.17
N PRO A 557 -28.05 4.41 -16.01
CA PRO A 557 -28.47 3.71 -14.79
C PRO A 557 -29.72 2.85 -14.99
N GLU A 558 -30.67 3.30 -15.80
CA GLU A 558 -31.94 2.64 -16.06
C GLU A 558 -31.75 1.39 -16.90
N GLU A 559 -30.81 1.39 -17.86
CA GLU A 559 -30.45 0.22 -18.64
C GLU A 559 -29.87 -0.86 -17.74
N LEU A 560 -28.94 -0.51 -16.84
CA LEU A 560 -28.39 -1.45 -15.86
C LEU A 560 -29.44 -1.94 -14.87
N ALA A 561 -30.27 -1.05 -14.32
CA ALA A 561 -31.35 -1.44 -13.40
C ALA A 561 -32.33 -2.43 -14.06
N THR A 562 -32.63 -2.21 -15.34
CA THR A 562 -33.47 -3.13 -16.12
C THR A 562 -32.82 -4.50 -16.30
N ALA A 563 -31.51 -4.51 -16.62
CA ALA A 563 -30.76 -5.76 -16.78
C ALA A 563 -30.69 -6.55 -15.46
N TYR A 564 -30.53 -5.87 -14.34
CA TYR A 564 -30.51 -6.52 -13.03
C TYR A 564 -31.89 -7.07 -12.60
N GLY A 565 -32.97 -6.49 -13.08
CA GLY A 565 -34.35 -6.89 -12.71
C GLY A 565 -34.67 -6.68 -11.21
N LYS A 566 -33.77 -6.06 -10.47
CA LYS A 566 -33.86 -5.77 -9.02
C LYS A 566 -32.87 -4.64 -8.65
N LYS A 567 -33.02 -4.10 -7.44
CA LYS A 567 -32.09 -3.09 -6.95
C LYS A 567 -30.65 -3.64 -6.94
N PRO A 568 -29.67 -2.95 -7.54
CA PRO A 568 -28.28 -3.37 -7.53
C PRO A 568 -27.70 -3.38 -6.11
N PRO A 569 -26.66 -4.18 -5.84
CA PRO A 569 -26.05 -4.27 -4.51
C PRO A 569 -25.39 -2.95 -4.07
N ILE A 570 -24.94 -2.15 -5.03
CA ILE A 570 -24.34 -0.84 -4.82
C ILE A 570 -25.14 0.18 -5.63
N PRO A 571 -25.42 1.38 -5.13
CA PRO A 571 -26.10 2.40 -5.91
C PRO A 571 -25.33 2.69 -7.20
N VAL A 572 -26.03 2.59 -8.33
CA VAL A 572 -25.47 2.84 -9.66
C VAL A 572 -25.18 4.35 -9.83
N VAL A 573 -26.04 5.16 -9.27
CA VAL A 573 -25.86 6.62 -9.14
C VAL A 573 -26.26 6.96 -7.71
N PRO A 574 -25.42 7.54 -6.89
CA PRO A 574 -25.83 8.02 -5.60
C PRO A 574 -26.84 9.15 -5.83
N GLU A 575 -27.87 9.17 -5.01
CA GLU A 575 -28.59 10.41 -4.81
C GLU A 575 -27.58 11.44 -4.33
N PRO A 576 -27.61 12.68 -4.82
CA PRO A 576 -26.70 13.70 -4.33
C PRO A 576 -26.84 13.74 -2.81
N VAL A 577 -25.80 13.35 -2.12
CA VAL A 577 -25.73 13.53 -0.67
C VAL A 577 -25.54 15.03 -0.49
N GLU A 578 -26.64 15.76 -0.26
CA GLU A 578 -26.62 17.13 0.26
C GLU A 578 -26.20 17.09 1.74
N GLU A 579 -25.13 16.41 2.05
CA GLU A 579 -24.45 16.61 3.32
C GLU A 579 -22.97 16.75 3.01
N THR A 580 -22.50 17.99 3.08
CA THR A 580 -21.13 18.22 3.50
C THR A 580 -20.92 17.37 4.75
N ILE A 581 -20.21 16.24 4.63
CA ILE A 581 -19.62 15.60 5.79
C ILE A 581 -18.67 16.67 6.32
N VAL A 582 -19.14 17.43 7.26
CA VAL A 582 -18.30 18.15 8.17
C VAL A 582 -17.50 17.04 8.82
N VAL A 583 -16.23 16.89 8.42
CA VAL A 583 -15.27 16.13 9.23
C VAL A 583 -15.46 16.74 10.61
N ASP A 584 -16.03 15.96 11.50
CA ASP A 584 -16.30 16.43 12.86
C ASP A 584 -14.92 16.68 13.46
N ARG A 585 -14.51 17.95 13.47
CA ARG A 585 -13.23 18.36 14.06
C ARG A 585 -13.17 18.08 15.57
N ASP A 586 -14.29 17.55 16.11
CA ASP A 586 -14.46 17.15 17.50
C ASP A 586 -14.37 15.61 17.69
N GLU A 587 -14.09 14.80 16.61
CA GLU A 587 -13.88 13.36 16.77
C GLU A 587 -12.56 13.13 17.55
N THR A 588 -12.65 12.43 18.69
CA THR A 588 -11.44 12.08 19.48
C THR A 588 -10.57 11.06 18.76
N VAL A 589 -9.25 11.09 19.01
CA VAL A 589 -8.30 10.13 18.45
C VAL A 589 -8.73 8.68 18.71
N LEU A 590 -9.25 8.39 19.90
CA LEU A 590 -9.73 7.05 20.22
C LEU A 590 -10.96 6.64 19.42
N ALA A 591 -11.90 7.56 19.18
CA ALA A 591 -13.04 7.28 18.32
C ALA A 591 -12.58 6.98 16.89
N GLN A 592 -11.63 7.75 16.39
CA GLN A 592 -11.02 7.54 15.09
C GLN A 592 -10.31 6.17 15.01
N ILE A 593 -9.47 5.80 15.99
CA ILE A 593 -8.81 4.48 16.03
C ILE A 593 -9.83 3.34 16.13
N ARG A 594 -10.88 3.49 16.93
CA ARG A 594 -11.97 2.48 17.00
C ARG A 594 -12.66 2.29 15.66
N ARG A 595 -12.94 3.39 14.97
CA ARG A 595 -13.63 3.38 13.69
C ARG A 595 -12.74 2.85 12.56
N THR A 596 -11.46 3.24 12.54
CA THR A 596 -10.56 2.92 11.42
C THR A 596 -9.72 1.65 11.65
N GLY A 597 -9.54 1.25 12.91
CA GLY A 597 -8.58 0.20 13.27
C GLY A 597 -7.12 0.61 13.04
N VAL A 598 -6.82 1.89 12.86
CA VAL A 598 -5.50 2.39 12.49
C VAL A 598 -5.01 3.45 13.47
N LEU A 599 -3.75 3.33 13.87
CA LEU A 599 -3.00 4.37 14.57
C LEU A 599 -1.98 4.96 13.60
N LYS A 600 -2.14 6.22 13.22
CA LYS A 600 -1.17 6.95 12.40
C LYS A 600 -0.14 7.62 13.30
N LEU A 601 1.11 7.30 13.07
CA LEU A 601 2.21 7.72 13.92
C LEU A 601 3.35 8.29 13.07
N ALA A 602 3.81 9.48 13.39
CA ALA A 602 4.99 10.04 12.76
C ALA A 602 6.26 9.73 13.59
N MET A 603 7.37 9.46 12.91
CA MET A 603 8.65 9.16 13.55
C MET A 603 9.81 9.77 12.79
N ARG A 604 10.85 10.15 13.52
CA ARG A 604 12.12 10.65 12.97
C ARG A 604 12.92 9.54 12.31
N ARG A 605 13.73 9.89 11.31
CA ARG A 605 14.66 8.98 10.62
C ARG A 605 16.14 9.37 10.73
N ASP A 606 16.41 10.47 11.38
CA ASP A 606 17.74 11.12 11.51
C ASP A 606 18.18 11.30 12.96
N ALA A 607 17.48 10.70 13.91
CA ALA A 607 17.65 10.98 15.35
C ALA A 607 17.87 9.70 16.16
N ALA A 608 18.97 8.97 15.89
CA ALA A 608 19.36 7.86 16.75
C ALA A 608 19.59 8.33 18.21
N PRO A 609 19.13 7.56 19.22
CA PRO A 609 18.53 6.25 19.19
C PRO A 609 16.99 6.25 19.05
N PHE A 610 16.33 7.42 18.92
CA PHE A 610 14.86 7.53 18.87
C PHE A 610 14.27 6.93 17.58
N GLY A 611 14.67 7.45 16.42
CA GLY A 611 14.27 6.95 15.12
C GLY A 611 15.37 7.20 14.08
N TYR A 612 15.78 6.16 13.37
CA TYR A 612 16.83 6.26 12.35
C TYR A 612 16.78 5.07 11.37
N ILE A 613 17.51 5.22 10.27
CA ILE A 613 17.70 4.15 9.30
C ILE A 613 19.01 3.42 9.63
N ASP A 614 18.93 2.12 9.85
CA ASP A 614 20.07 1.27 10.18
C ASP A 614 20.94 0.91 8.95
N SER A 615 21.99 0.11 9.16
CA SER A 615 22.89 -0.35 8.10
C SER A 615 22.25 -1.32 7.10
N GLN A 616 21.09 -1.89 7.45
CA GLN A 616 20.28 -2.76 6.61
C GLN A 616 19.16 -1.99 5.88
N LYS A 617 19.19 -0.63 5.99
CA LYS A 617 18.18 0.27 5.44
C LYS A 617 16.79 0.07 6.06
N GLN A 618 16.72 -0.44 7.29
CA GLN A 618 15.48 -0.61 8.03
C GLN A 618 15.26 0.59 8.95
N TRP A 619 14.01 1.02 9.06
CA TRP A 619 13.62 2.00 10.07
C TRP A 619 13.59 1.33 11.44
N THR A 620 14.33 1.89 12.37
CA THR A 620 14.53 1.33 13.71
C THR A 620 14.71 2.43 14.73
N GLY A 621 14.61 2.08 16.01
CA GLY A 621 14.80 3.00 17.11
C GLY A 621 13.78 2.81 18.22
N TYR A 622 13.93 3.59 19.27
CA TYR A 622 13.02 3.62 20.40
C TYR A 622 11.56 3.81 19.96
N CYS A 623 11.32 4.76 19.04
CA CYS A 623 9.97 5.11 18.58
C CYS A 623 9.30 3.97 17.80
N SER A 624 10.06 3.19 17.01
CA SER A 624 9.52 2.04 16.29
C SER A 624 9.05 0.95 17.26
N ASP A 625 9.87 0.60 18.26
CA ASP A 625 9.48 -0.39 19.27
C ASP A 625 8.35 0.13 20.17
N LEU A 626 8.37 1.43 20.53
CA LEU A 626 7.31 2.06 21.31
C LEU A 626 5.96 2.05 20.59
N ALA A 627 5.98 2.29 19.26
CA ALA A 627 4.79 2.23 18.43
C ALA A 627 4.13 0.85 18.46
N VAL A 628 4.93 -0.22 18.36
CA VAL A 628 4.43 -1.60 18.47
C VAL A 628 3.87 -1.91 19.86
N ALA A 629 4.53 -1.44 20.92
CA ALA A 629 4.04 -1.60 22.28
C ALA A 629 2.71 -0.83 22.51
N LEU A 630 2.61 0.39 21.98
CA LEU A 630 1.39 1.21 22.04
C LEU A 630 0.25 0.57 21.23
N GLN A 631 0.54 0.05 20.05
CA GLN A 631 -0.42 -0.68 19.21
C GLN A 631 -1.08 -1.82 19.99
N ASN A 632 -0.27 -2.64 20.66
CA ASN A 632 -0.77 -3.77 21.45
C ASN A 632 -1.59 -3.30 22.66
N HIS A 633 -1.11 -2.28 23.39
CA HIS A 633 -1.82 -1.69 24.51
C HIS A 633 -3.21 -1.15 24.13
N LEU A 634 -3.28 -0.43 22.99
CA LEU A 634 -4.54 0.13 22.50
C LEU A 634 -5.48 -0.95 21.96
N ALA A 635 -4.96 -2.00 21.30
CA ALA A 635 -5.78 -3.10 20.83
C ALA A 635 -6.47 -3.80 22.01
N ASP A 636 -5.74 -4.07 23.10
CA ASP A 636 -6.27 -4.67 24.32
C ASP A 636 -7.28 -3.73 25.01
N LYS A 637 -6.97 -2.43 25.08
CA LYS A 637 -7.81 -1.42 25.75
C LYS A 637 -9.13 -1.14 25.02
N LEU A 638 -9.10 -1.20 23.70
CA LEU A 638 -10.27 -0.92 22.84
C LEU A 638 -11.08 -2.18 22.51
N ASP A 639 -10.65 -3.35 22.99
CA ASP A 639 -11.28 -4.66 22.75
C ASP A 639 -11.40 -4.95 21.24
N LEU A 640 -10.33 -4.62 20.48
CA LEU A 640 -10.26 -4.81 19.05
C LEU A 640 -9.65 -6.18 18.72
N ASP A 641 -10.48 -7.18 18.51
CA ASP A 641 -10.09 -8.57 18.21
C ASP A 641 -9.10 -8.71 17.04
N LEU A 642 -9.15 -7.82 16.07
CA LEU A 642 -8.28 -7.81 14.88
C LEU A 642 -6.97 -7.04 15.09
N GLY A 643 -6.80 -6.41 16.27
CA GLY A 643 -5.67 -5.52 16.53
C GLY A 643 -5.83 -4.15 15.84
N ILE A 644 -4.78 -3.32 15.98
CA ILE A 644 -4.70 -2.00 15.37
C ILE A 644 -3.58 -2.03 14.32
N GLU A 645 -3.81 -1.44 13.16
CA GLU A 645 -2.76 -1.25 12.15
C GLU A 645 -1.94 0.00 12.51
N LEU A 646 -0.60 -0.08 12.38
CA LEU A 646 0.28 1.09 12.48
C LEU A 646 0.50 1.68 11.09
N ALA A 647 0.12 2.94 10.91
CA ALA A 647 0.50 3.73 9.75
C ALA A 647 1.68 4.64 10.14
N GLU A 648 2.90 4.20 9.81
CA GLU A 648 4.14 4.91 10.15
C GLU A 648 4.44 5.97 9.09
N ILE A 649 4.53 7.23 9.52
CA ILE A 649 4.78 8.40 8.67
C ILE A 649 6.12 9.03 9.08
N PRO A 650 7.00 9.36 8.13
CA PRO A 650 8.25 9.99 8.47
C PRO A 650 8.07 11.47 8.87
N SER A 651 8.73 11.87 9.95
CA SER A 651 8.85 13.27 10.36
C SER A 651 10.28 13.79 10.19
N THR A 652 10.37 15.11 10.03
CA THR A 652 11.61 15.88 9.97
C THR A 652 11.57 17.00 11.02
N LEU A 653 12.68 17.72 11.19
CA LEU A 653 12.69 18.92 12.04
C LEU A 653 11.68 19.98 11.57
N GLU A 654 11.40 20.05 10.29
CA GLU A 654 10.55 21.06 9.66
C GLU A 654 9.06 20.74 9.79
N ASN A 655 8.67 19.44 9.61
CA ASN A 655 7.25 19.08 9.50
C ASN A 655 6.66 18.41 10.76
N ARG A 656 7.43 18.11 11.81
CA ARG A 656 6.97 17.35 12.99
C ARG A 656 5.75 17.94 13.69
N TYR A 657 5.63 19.27 13.67
CA TYR A 657 4.51 19.98 14.29
C TYR A 657 3.30 20.05 13.37
N SER A 658 3.53 20.37 12.09
CA SER A 658 2.41 20.48 11.12
C SER A 658 1.72 19.15 10.89
N LEU A 659 2.40 18.02 10.98
CA LEU A 659 1.80 16.70 10.88
C LEU A 659 0.70 16.45 11.94
N ILE A 660 0.86 17.02 13.14
CA ILE A 660 -0.17 16.98 14.19
C ILE A 660 -1.21 18.09 13.98
N GLN A 661 -0.78 19.31 13.66
CA GLN A 661 -1.67 20.47 13.47
C GLN A 661 -2.66 20.27 12.31
N ASP A 662 -2.26 19.50 11.30
CA ASP A 662 -3.04 19.19 10.11
C ASP A 662 -3.82 17.86 10.24
N ASP A 663 -3.89 17.27 11.45
CA ASP A 663 -4.54 15.99 11.75
C ASP A 663 -4.03 14.82 10.86
N THR A 664 -2.82 14.95 10.32
CA THR A 664 -2.19 13.92 9.48
C THR A 664 -1.84 12.68 10.29
N VAL A 665 -1.41 12.87 11.56
CA VAL A 665 -1.08 11.80 12.50
C VAL A 665 -1.63 12.10 13.89
N GLU A 666 -1.88 11.05 14.67
CA GLU A 666 -2.37 11.14 16.04
C GLU A 666 -1.23 11.31 17.06
N LEU A 667 -0.01 11.04 16.62
CA LEU A 667 1.19 11.05 17.49
C LEU A 667 2.45 11.26 16.65
N GLU A 668 3.38 12.07 17.15
CA GLU A 668 4.75 12.12 16.60
C GLU A 668 5.76 11.74 17.67
N CYS A 669 6.64 10.79 17.35
CA CYS A 669 7.68 10.30 18.23
C CYS A 669 9.07 10.67 17.73
N GLY A 670 9.79 11.46 18.53
CA GLY A 670 11.15 11.91 18.29
C GLY A 670 11.74 12.57 19.52
N PRO A 671 12.98 13.05 19.46
CA PRO A 671 13.60 13.86 20.50
C PRO A 671 13.06 15.29 20.44
N ASN A 672 11.81 15.47 20.80
CA ASN A 672 11.14 16.76 20.73
C ASN A 672 11.17 17.43 22.11
N THR A 673 11.88 18.53 22.22
CA THR A 673 11.91 19.34 23.45
C THR A 673 10.51 19.84 23.80
N ILE A 674 10.02 19.50 24.99
CA ILE A 674 8.73 19.95 25.51
C ILE A 674 8.75 21.48 25.65
N ARG A 675 7.80 22.14 25.00
CA ARG A 675 7.67 23.62 25.00
C ARG A 675 6.19 24.01 24.89
N GLN A 676 5.86 25.26 25.27
CA GLN A 676 4.47 25.71 25.37
C GLN A 676 4.08 26.77 24.34
N ASP A 677 5.02 27.18 23.50
CA ASP A 677 4.86 28.29 22.55
C ASP A 677 4.43 27.86 21.14
N ILE A 678 4.03 26.59 20.94
CA ILE A 678 3.57 26.08 19.66
C ILE A 678 2.06 25.85 19.76
N GLU A 679 1.30 26.57 18.95
CA GLU A 679 -0.15 26.45 18.88
C GLU A 679 -0.59 25.12 18.23
N GLY A 680 -1.73 24.59 18.61
CA GLY A 680 -2.35 23.41 18.00
C GLY A 680 -1.79 22.05 18.44
N ILE A 681 -0.74 22.03 19.28
CA ILE A 681 -0.14 20.79 19.79
C ILE A 681 -0.02 20.79 21.32
N THR A 682 0.16 19.60 21.86
CA THR A 682 0.59 19.38 23.25
C THR A 682 1.68 18.29 23.28
N PHE A 683 2.19 17.98 24.45
CA PHE A 683 3.21 16.95 24.63
C PHE A 683 2.76 15.92 25.68
N SER A 684 3.27 14.70 25.55
CA SER A 684 3.22 13.70 26.61
C SER A 684 4.07 14.09 27.80
N ASN A 685 3.98 13.31 28.89
CA ASN A 685 5.00 13.29 29.92
C ASN A 685 6.39 13.00 29.31
N PRO A 686 7.47 13.44 29.94
CA PRO A 686 8.82 13.25 29.44
C PRO A 686 9.16 11.77 29.21
N ILE A 687 9.71 11.47 28.03
CA ILE A 687 10.25 10.16 27.66
C ILE A 687 11.77 10.07 27.81
N GLY A 688 12.43 11.20 27.97
CA GLY A 688 13.87 11.33 28.18
C GLY A 688 14.29 12.77 28.44
N VAL A 689 15.53 12.96 28.76
CA VAL A 689 16.14 14.29 28.93
C VAL A 689 17.54 14.29 28.34
N SER A 690 17.91 15.38 27.74
CA SER A 690 19.28 15.66 27.29
C SER A 690 19.55 17.17 27.35
N GLY A 691 20.63 17.61 26.77
CA GLY A 691 20.92 19.03 26.63
C GLY A 691 22.15 19.30 25.79
N THR A 692 22.29 20.55 25.43
CA THR A 692 23.34 21.03 24.55
C THR A 692 24.74 20.73 25.10
N ARG A 693 25.54 20.10 24.26
CA ARG A 693 26.96 19.82 24.45
C ARG A 693 27.72 20.09 23.15
N PHE A 694 29.03 20.17 23.27
CA PHE A 694 29.96 20.37 22.17
C PHE A 694 30.71 19.06 21.85
N LEU A 695 30.61 18.57 20.64
CA LEU A 695 31.45 17.49 20.11
C LEU A 695 32.66 18.11 19.43
N SER A 696 33.84 17.69 19.81
CA SER A 696 35.10 18.08 19.17
C SER A 696 36.04 16.89 19.01
N GLN A 697 37.05 17.00 18.14
CA GLN A 697 38.14 16.05 18.18
C GLN A 697 38.86 16.10 19.52
N LYS A 698 39.26 14.96 20.08
CA LYS A 698 39.92 14.84 21.38
C LYS A 698 41.15 15.74 21.52
N LYS A 699 41.92 15.89 20.44
CA LYS A 699 43.12 16.75 20.42
C LYS A 699 42.82 18.25 20.56
N ASN A 700 41.60 18.69 20.25
CA ASN A 700 41.15 20.07 20.25
C ASN A 700 40.27 20.41 21.46
N GLN A 701 40.00 19.45 22.35
CA GLN A 701 39.02 19.58 23.43
C GLN A 701 39.28 20.81 24.34
N ASP A 702 40.56 21.16 24.59
CA ASP A 702 40.95 22.26 25.48
C ASP A 702 40.68 23.64 24.85
N GLN A 703 40.45 23.71 23.54
CA GLN A 703 40.09 24.95 22.85
C GLN A 703 38.59 25.25 22.97
N ILE A 704 37.79 24.25 23.24
CA ILE A 704 36.34 24.37 23.36
C ILE A 704 36.00 24.57 24.85
N ASN A 705 35.97 25.79 25.30
CA ASN A 705 35.60 26.09 26.67
C ASN A 705 34.21 26.73 26.72
N PRO A 706 33.17 26.01 27.20
CA PRO A 706 31.80 26.49 27.26
C PRO A 706 31.58 27.72 28.16
N ASN A 707 32.55 28.05 29.00
CA ASN A 707 32.50 29.24 29.89
C ASN A 707 33.08 30.50 29.23
N LEU A 708 33.57 30.39 28.00
CA LEU A 708 34.11 31.50 27.21
C LEU A 708 33.21 31.82 26.01
N THR A 709 33.55 32.90 25.31
CA THR A 709 32.73 33.41 24.19
C THR A 709 32.76 32.59 22.92
N LEU A 710 33.61 31.56 22.80
CA LEU A 710 33.91 30.78 21.61
C LEU A 710 34.26 31.66 20.38
N GLU A 711 34.85 32.85 20.62
CA GLU A 711 35.23 33.81 19.59
C GLU A 711 36.15 33.18 18.56
N GLY A 712 35.79 33.32 17.28
CA GLY A 712 36.59 32.85 16.15
C GLY A 712 36.44 31.38 15.85
N LEU A 713 35.85 30.54 16.72
CA LEU A 713 35.61 29.12 16.47
C LEU A 713 34.42 28.91 15.51
N GLN A 714 34.58 27.96 14.62
CA GLN A 714 33.51 27.49 13.75
C GLN A 714 32.67 26.44 14.51
N VAL A 715 31.44 26.82 14.86
CA VAL A 715 30.50 25.98 15.62
C VAL A 715 29.38 25.50 14.69
N GLY A 716 29.35 24.22 14.42
CA GLY A 716 28.25 23.61 13.70
C GLY A 716 26.99 23.53 14.55
N VAL A 717 25.84 23.82 13.98
CA VAL A 717 24.50 23.67 14.58
C VAL A 717 23.51 23.10 13.57
N LEU A 718 22.48 22.37 14.04
CA LEU A 718 21.36 22.00 13.24
C LEU A 718 20.35 23.15 13.22
N LYS A 719 19.91 23.52 12.02
CA LYS A 719 18.94 24.57 11.82
C LYS A 719 17.57 24.19 12.41
N ASP A 720 16.84 25.20 12.87
CA ASP A 720 15.49 25.09 13.48
C ASP A 720 15.46 24.21 14.76
N THR A 721 16.55 24.24 15.56
CA THR A 721 16.66 23.53 16.83
C THR A 721 16.77 24.48 18.04
N THR A 722 16.41 23.99 19.24
CA THR A 722 16.63 24.71 20.51
C THR A 722 18.10 24.96 20.76
N THR A 723 18.96 24.04 20.30
CA THR A 723 20.43 24.23 20.41
C THR A 723 20.94 25.40 19.58
N GLU A 724 20.47 25.54 18.32
CA GLU A 724 20.81 26.68 17.46
C GLU A 724 20.49 28.01 18.19
N TYR A 725 19.22 28.15 18.61
CA TYR A 725 18.80 29.36 19.34
C TYR A 725 19.63 29.62 20.59
N PHE A 726 19.96 28.56 21.35
CA PHE A 726 20.80 28.66 22.53
C PHE A 726 22.22 29.15 22.18
N ILE A 727 22.84 28.62 21.12
CA ILE A 727 24.19 29.00 20.71
C ILE A 727 24.20 30.44 20.17
N GLU A 728 23.25 30.82 19.34
CA GLU A 728 23.13 32.20 18.83
C GLU A 728 23.00 33.22 19.97
N THR A 729 22.21 32.87 20.98
CA THR A 729 21.95 33.77 22.11
C THR A 729 23.15 33.88 23.06
N ASN A 730 23.79 32.76 23.39
CA ASN A 730 24.82 32.72 24.46
C ASN A 730 26.25 32.83 23.94
N TYR A 731 26.48 32.55 22.64
CA TYR A 731 27.80 32.62 22.00
C TYR A 731 27.80 33.47 20.72
N PRO A 732 27.37 34.72 20.75
CA PRO A 732 27.19 35.56 19.55
C PRO A 732 28.50 35.88 18.81
N GLN A 733 29.66 35.55 19.39
CA GLN A 733 30.96 35.72 18.75
C GLN A 733 31.49 34.47 18.06
N ALA A 734 30.80 33.33 18.20
CA ALA A 734 31.09 32.11 17.47
C ALA A 734 30.69 32.25 15.98
N LYS A 735 31.43 31.60 15.10
CA LYS A 735 31.09 31.53 13.69
C LYS A 735 30.20 30.30 13.46
N LEU A 736 28.87 30.49 13.30
CA LEU A 736 27.96 29.41 13.11
C LEU A 736 28.07 28.82 11.69
N VAL A 737 28.03 27.49 11.61
CA VAL A 737 27.95 26.71 10.39
C VAL A 737 26.68 25.88 10.49
N TYR A 738 25.71 26.14 9.61
CA TYR A 738 24.40 25.51 9.66
C TYR A 738 24.39 24.21 8.88
N PHE A 739 23.81 23.18 9.49
CA PHE A 739 23.51 21.90 8.88
C PHE A 739 22.00 21.68 8.89
N GLU A 740 21.45 21.13 7.82
CA GLU A 740 20.01 20.93 7.64
C GLU A 740 19.70 19.60 6.97
N GLY A 741 18.41 19.23 6.94
CA GLY A 741 17.92 18.00 6.33
C GLY A 741 18.29 16.72 7.09
N LEU A 742 17.92 15.58 6.51
CA LEU A 742 18.08 14.26 7.14
C LEU A 742 19.53 13.85 7.40
N ALA A 743 20.48 14.35 6.63
CA ALA A 743 21.90 14.07 6.79
C ALA A 743 22.61 15.08 7.70
N GLY A 744 21.96 16.18 8.09
CA GLY A 744 22.57 17.33 8.74
C GLY A 744 23.40 16.96 9.96
N ARG A 745 22.92 16.08 10.86
CA ARG A 745 23.69 15.61 12.04
C ARG A 745 24.91 14.78 11.62
N ALA A 746 24.73 13.89 10.65
CA ALA A 746 25.83 13.06 10.16
C ALA A 746 26.92 13.88 9.48
N ASP A 747 26.51 14.87 8.67
CA ASP A 747 27.42 15.79 7.99
C ASP A 747 28.17 16.71 8.98
N ALA A 748 27.49 17.18 10.02
CA ALA A 748 28.12 17.96 11.07
C ALA A 748 29.20 17.17 11.82
N ILE A 749 28.94 15.91 12.17
CA ILE A 749 29.94 15.02 12.79
C ILE A 749 31.10 14.73 11.83
N LYS A 750 30.81 14.53 10.56
CA LYS A 750 31.82 14.38 9.52
C LYS A 750 32.68 15.64 9.41
N ALA A 751 32.07 16.84 9.44
CA ALA A 751 32.78 18.11 9.40
C ALA A 751 33.75 18.30 10.59
N VAL A 752 33.33 17.86 11.80
CA VAL A 752 34.23 17.78 12.97
C VAL A 752 35.37 16.82 12.74
N THR A 753 35.08 15.63 12.16
CA THR A 753 36.07 14.59 11.91
C THR A 753 37.12 15.04 10.90
N GLU A 754 36.74 15.77 9.87
CA GLU A 754 37.59 16.32 8.83
C GLU A 754 38.29 17.60 9.26
N GLY A 755 37.84 18.23 10.35
CA GLY A 755 38.38 19.48 10.87
C GLY A 755 37.97 20.70 10.06
N SER A 756 36.89 20.64 9.32
CA SER A 756 36.27 21.76 8.60
C SER A 756 35.46 22.66 9.51
N ILE A 757 35.06 22.18 10.70
CA ILE A 757 34.54 22.94 11.82
C ILE A 757 35.28 22.54 13.09
N ASP A 758 35.34 23.44 14.09
CA ASP A 758 36.05 23.20 15.34
C ASP A 758 35.24 22.30 16.27
N THR A 759 33.92 22.49 16.28
CA THR A 759 33.01 21.76 17.16
C THR A 759 31.59 21.75 16.60
N PHE A 760 30.83 20.73 17.00
CA PHE A 760 29.38 20.62 16.71
C PHE A 760 28.60 20.72 18.01
N ALA A 761 27.69 21.67 18.10
CA ALA A 761 26.79 21.85 19.23
C ALA A 761 25.46 21.11 18.96
N SER A 762 25.08 20.20 19.84
CA SER A 762 23.82 19.45 19.76
C SER A 762 23.56 18.72 21.09
N ASP A 763 22.40 18.10 21.21
CA ASP A 763 22.08 17.28 22.37
C ASP A 763 23.06 16.12 22.53
N GLY A 764 23.53 15.93 23.75
CA GLY A 764 24.59 14.97 24.05
C GLY A 764 24.24 13.55 23.68
N ILE A 765 23.00 13.12 23.99
CA ILE A 765 22.51 11.75 23.70
C ILE A 765 22.44 11.46 22.20
N LEU A 766 21.95 12.41 21.40
CA LEU A 766 21.85 12.29 19.95
C LEU A 766 23.22 12.27 19.28
N THR A 767 24.13 13.11 19.77
CA THR A 767 25.51 13.19 19.30
C THR A 767 26.27 11.90 19.57
N PHE A 768 26.13 11.34 20.78
CA PHE A 768 26.79 10.10 21.16
C PHE A 768 26.28 8.91 20.36
N ALA A 769 24.95 8.81 20.20
CA ALA A 769 24.33 7.74 19.41
C ALA A 769 24.75 7.80 17.95
N GLU A 770 24.84 9.00 17.36
CA GLU A 770 25.25 9.16 15.97
C GLU A 770 26.73 8.84 15.74
N VAL A 771 27.64 9.22 16.66
CA VAL A 771 29.05 8.81 16.61
C VAL A 771 29.18 7.29 16.63
N LYS A 772 28.41 6.60 17.49
CA LYS A 772 28.35 5.13 17.51
C LYS A 772 27.81 4.54 16.21
N ARG A 773 26.72 5.10 15.68
CA ARG A 773 26.09 4.65 14.44
C ARG A 773 27.04 4.69 13.25
N GLN A 774 27.88 5.73 13.19
CA GLN A 774 28.92 5.87 12.16
C GLN A 774 30.14 4.98 12.42
N ASN A 775 30.13 4.12 13.46
CA ASN A 775 31.27 3.28 13.85
C ASN A 775 32.56 4.09 14.08
N LEU A 776 32.44 5.35 14.52
CA LEU A 776 33.60 6.19 14.84
C LEU A 776 34.17 5.82 16.22
N PRO A 777 35.50 5.78 16.37
CA PRO A 777 36.11 5.49 17.66
C PRO A 777 35.79 6.60 18.67
N VAL A 778 34.90 6.34 19.61
CA VAL A 778 34.46 7.34 20.64
C VAL A 778 35.66 7.96 21.38
N SER A 779 36.75 7.20 21.58
CA SER A 779 37.98 7.67 22.21
C SER A 779 38.67 8.84 21.48
N ASN A 780 38.38 9.06 20.21
CA ASN A 780 38.95 10.14 19.41
C ASN A 780 38.20 11.45 19.52
N TYR A 781 37.09 11.47 20.24
CA TYR A 781 36.21 12.62 20.40
C TYR A 781 36.07 13.01 21.87
N SER A 782 35.67 14.24 22.09
CA SER A 782 35.26 14.78 23.38
C SER A 782 33.87 15.37 23.26
N ILE A 783 32.95 14.96 24.12
CA ILE A 783 31.61 15.56 24.28
C ILE A 783 31.63 16.29 25.62
N GLN A 784 31.49 17.62 25.57
CA GLN A 784 31.64 18.48 26.74
C GLN A 784 30.69 19.69 26.70
N PRO A 785 30.34 20.29 27.86
CA PRO A 785 30.78 19.92 29.22
C PRO A 785 30.14 18.60 29.68
N LYS A 786 30.59 18.06 30.81
CA LYS A 786 30.03 16.85 31.41
C LYS A 786 28.57 17.04 31.84
N ALA A 787 28.26 18.22 32.47
CA ALA A 787 26.90 18.66 32.72
C ALA A 787 26.37 19.40 31.48
N PRO A 788 25.14 19.17 31.01
CA PRO A 788 24.61 19.82 29.82
C PRO A 788 24.42 21.33 30.06
N LEU A 789 24.49 22.12 29.00
CA LEU A 789 24.28 23.55 29.04
C LEU A 789 22.80 23.94 29.11
N THR A 790 21.94 23.10 28.51
CA THR A 790 20.48 23.21 28.55
C THR A 790 19.87 21.93 29.15
N CYS A 791 18.59 22.00 29.54
CA CYS A 791 17.82 20.87 30.00
C CYS A 791 16.60 20.68 29.06
N ASP A 792 16.74 19.81 28.10
CA ASP A 792 15.76 19.57 27.09
C ASP A 792 15.02 18.25 27.42
N PHE A 793 13.83 18.38 28.04
CA PHE A 793 12.94 17.26 28.29
C PHE A 793 12.21 16.89 27.00
N TYR A 794 12.31 15.66 26.55
CA TYR A 794 11.67 15.18 25.34
C TYR A 794 10.30 14.58 25.63
N GLY A 795 9.31 14.90 24.79
CA GLY A 795 7.96 14.35 24.82
C GLY A 795 7.47 13.93 23.44
N LEU A 796 6.46 13.08 23.44
CA LEU A 796 5.70 12.77 22.22
C LEU A 796 4.83 13.98 21.90
N ILE A 797 4.75 14.38 20.62
CA ILE A 797 3.87 15.48 20.20
C ILE A 797 2.47 14.90 19.96
N LEU A 798 1.45 15.54 20.50
CA LEU A 798 0.05 15.14 20.49
C LEU A 798 -0.85 16.31 20.06
N PRO A 799 -2.04 16.07 19.52
CA PRO A 799 -3.03 17.13 19.31
C PRO A 799 -3.47 17.73 20.67
N ASN A 800 -3.63 19.04 20.72
CA ASN A 800 -3.97 19.74 21.97
C ASN A 800 -5.47 19.74 22.28
N ASN A 801 -6.30 19.34 21.33
CA ASN A 801 -7.75 19.30 21.46
C ASN A 801 -8.30 17.96 21.99
N ASP A 802 -7.41 16.99 22.29
CA ASP A 802 -7.78 15.67 22.81
C ASP A 802 -7.09 15.33 24.14
N PRO A 803 -7.60 15.82 25.29
CA PRO A 803 -7.00 15.54 26.61
C PRO A 803 -7.19 14.08 27.03
N GLU A 804 -8.15 13.34 26.47
CA GLU A 804 -8.31 11.91 26.72
C GLU A 804 -7.16 11.13 26.08
N TRP A 805 -6.80 11.47 24.86
CA TRP A 805 -5.65 10.90 24.17
C TRP A 805 -4.34 11.15 24.93
N GLN A 806 -4.11 12.37 25.36
CA GLN A 806 -2.93 12.71 26.19
C GLN A 806 -2.89 11.88 27.49
N THR A 807 -4.03 11.68 28.14
CA THR A 807 -4.13 10.88 29.37
C THR A 807 -3.78 9.40 29.10
N ILE A 808 -4.24 8.84 27.98
CA ILE A 808 -3.96 7.46 27.60
C ILE A 808 -2.49 7.29 27.28
N ILE A 809 -1.91 8.16 26.50
CA ILE A 809 -0.47 8.12 26.20
C ILE A 809 0.36 8.24 27.46
N ASN A 810 0.05 9.16 28.35
CA ASN A 810 0.75 9.31 29.62
C ASN A 810 0.62 8.07 30.52
N GLY A 811 -0.56 7.43 30.53
CA GLY A 811 -0.78 6.18 31.25
C GLY A 811 0.03 5.03 30.66
N PHE A 812 0.04 4.90 29.33
CA PHE A 812 0.82 3.88 28.63
C PHE A 812 2.34 4.01 28.90
N LEU A 813 2.88 5.23 28.92
CA LEU A 813 4.31 5.46 29.20
C LEU A 813 4.73 4.98 30.59
N LEU A 814 3.81 4.78 31.52
CA LEU A 814 4.07 4.24 32.86
C LEU A 814 3.98 2.69 32.92
N GLU A 815 3.52 2.04 31.86
CA GLU A 815 3.38 0.60 31.83
C GLU A 815 4.70 -0.14 31.63
N THR A 816 4.74 -1.39 32.08
CA THR A 816 5.93 -2.26 31.96
C THR A 816 6.41 -2.41 30.51
N SER A 817 5.49 -2.52 29.54
CA SER A 817 5.80 -2.68 28.13
C SER A 817 6.55 -1.47 27.54
N ALA A 818 6.12 -0.25 27.87
CA ALA A 818 6.80 0.98 27.47
C ALA A 818 8.16 1.14 28.18
N GLN A 819 8.24 0.76 29.46
CA GLN A 819 9.49 0.81 30.20
C GLN A 819 10.53 -0.19 29.71
N GLU A 820 10.12 -1.41 29.35
CA GLU A 820 11.02 -2.39 28.72
C GLU A 820 11.58 -1.91 27.38
N VAL A 821 10.78 -1.22 26.57
CA VAL A 821 11.25 -0.57 25.34
C VAL A 821 12.28 0.51 25.66
N ARG A 822 12.00 1.36 26.62
CA ARG A 822 12.94 2.39 27.07
C ARG A 822 14.27 1.76 27.53
N ASP A 823 14.23 0.76 28.42
CA ASP A 823 15.42 0.10 28.93
C ASP A 823 16.23 -0.58 27.84
N LYS A 824 15.58 -1.17 26.84
CA LYS A 824 16.24 -1.76 25.66
C LYS A 824 17.12 -0.75 24.94
N TRP A 825 16.61 0.46 24.70
CA TRP A 825 17.28 1.44 23.85
C TRP A 825 18.25 2.35 24.62
N PHE A 826 17.95 2.66 25.85
CA PHE A 826 18.73 3.64 26.63
C PHE A 826 19.67 3.01 27.65
N SER A 827 19.58 1.71 27.96
CA SER A 827 20.48 1.05 28.95
C SER A 827 21.97 1.21 28.63
N SER A 828 22.36 1.22 27.35
CA SER A 828 23.75 1.42 26.92
C SER A 828 24.22 2.87 26.98
N ILE A 829 23.29 3.82 27.17
CA ILE A 829 23.53 5.27 27.27
C ILE A 829 23.16 5.76 28.70
N PHE A 830 22.67 4.86 29.53
CA PHE A 830 22.03 5.12 30.81
C PHE A 830 22.92 5.96 31.77
N ALA A 831 24.24 5.79 31.74
CA ALA A 831 25.13 6.57 32.56
C ALA A 831 25.16 8.07 32.16
N GLU A 832 25.03 8.39 30.89
CA GLU A 832 24.95 9.78 30.39
C GLU A 832 23.57 10.37 30.68
N GLU A 833 22.50 9.62 30.46
CA GLU A 833 21.12 10.02 30.73
C GLU A 833 20.88 10.23 32.23
N LEU A 834 21.40 9.38 33.11
CA LEU A 834 21.31 9.56 34.56
C LEU A 834 22.01 10.84 35.02
N ASN A 835 23.17 11.16 34.47
CA ASN A 835 23.87 12.41 34.79
C ASN A 835 23.05 13.63 34.38
N ASP A 836 22.36 13.57 33.22
CA ASP A 836 21.50 14.64 32.73
C ASP A 836 20.23 14.76 33.59
N LEU A 837 19.61 13.65 33.95
CA LEU A 837 18.46 13.59 34.85
C LEU A 837 18.82 14.22 36.21
N GLU A 838 19.89 13.74 36.85
CA GLU A 838 20.32 14.22 38.15
C GLU A 838 20.62 15.72 38.10
N TYR A 839 21.32 16.20 37.08
CA TYR A 839 21.64 17.61 36.92
C TYR A 839 20.40 18.47 36.67
N CYS A 840 19.49 18.02 35.77
CA CYS A 840 18.31 18.80 35.34
C CYS A 840 17.19 18.81 36.40
N PHE A 841 17.06 17.77 37.23
CA PHE A 841 16.09 17.80 38.33
C PHE A 841 16.58 18.55 39.58
N ASN A 842 17.90 18.75 39.75
CA ASN A 842 18.44 19.46 40.86
C ASN A 842 18.65 20.97 40.58
N ARG A 843 18.32 21.47 39.43
CA ARG A 843 18.42 22.85 38.99
C ARG A 843 17.06 23.53 38.94
#